data_020762d79811d745fa9d34390b3905be
#
_entry.id   020762d79811d745fa9d34390b3905be
#
_cell.length_a   1.000
_cell.length_b   1.000
_cell.length_c   1.000
_cell.angle_alpha   90.00
_cell.angle_beta   90.00
_cell.angle_gamma   90.00
#
_symmetry.space_group_name_H-M   'P 1'
#
loop_
_entity.id
_entity.type
_entity.pdbx_description
1 polymer ?
#
loop_
_entity_poly.entity_id
_entity_poly.type
_entity_poly.pdbx_seq_one_letter_code
_entity_poly.pdbx_strand_id
1 'polypeptide(L)'
;MRLTLAVLIFVCAGSAPARAEDVREKTHKEKLHSDGKQRDKEEAGKEESWRQGKEQSNEQDKQRRQVEPPGAAPNAQTLGRDQSGVYVNAPAANSAFSPSFVMRGFPAGVTLFDGASHGFTAQDVDLSTIDHVEFYKGPSAMLFGKALGGYGGAANYIRKVPVAETFARTVATKASFAVTRLTADINAPLNDDKSLLFRMTGSAQSLGSFVNFTRTRSFDVAPMLAFTADNGDRMSLRVEHNGARLVWRDGVPADPVFLHIPREFYAGLPANEHETPFFDDVTLRYERAFNADWKVAAVVDYFLTANRWGWFTGWAYDGFQSVVFGNPVRARTANRSFDAQLRLNGRFDTGFLSHTVFLGLEQWDFYFGYNNDVARYEAAPLNMFFPVYSPGVSYAGAYWSNGVARAISRSAYGQDLIDLNENWRILIGGRYDLLAQRERIFDPFGALTGEPTSSLSKGIKGYFSPRAGILYRPDEATQLFAAYGKSLIPNTGVRIESGEAPPPQQDTQYELGFKREFLDRRMSFEVGLFDITRDNVAIPNPANPSGFYSVVTGQQHSHGIEVNLGGEILPNLKINAVATFLHALVSKDDNIPSQQGSDLLGAPRRVYNFNANYTFDSGELKGLELGFSYYYASRLEATLPNTYGFTLAPQQMLGATLTYSFNDNLKLEINAANLTNQSNWT
;
A
#
# COMPACT_ATOMS: atom_id res chain seq x y z
N MET A 1 3.38 -0.72 -36.87
CA MET A 1 4.48 -0.96 -35.93
C MET A 1 4.85 0.36 -35.27
N ARG A 2 4.20 0.71 -34.18
CA ARG A 2 4.49 1.93 -33.40
C ARG A 2 5.24 1.48 -32.16
N LEU A 3 6.56 1.70 -32.12
CA LEU A 3 7.37 1.59 -30.92
C LEU A 3 6.79 2.52 -29.85
N THR A 4 6.46 1.96 -28.69
CA THR A 4 6.11 2.77 -27.51
C THR A 4 7.38 3.42 -27.00
N LEU A 5 7.49 4.71 -27.20
CA LEU A 5 8.70 5.51 -26.98
C LEU A 5 9.03 5.64 -25.49
N ALA A 6 10.32 5.59 -25.22
CA ALA A 6 10.98 5.72 -23.93
C ALA A 6 10.56 6.95 -23.11
N VAL A 7 10.55 6.79 -21.79
CA VAL A 7 10.42 7.86 -20.80
C VAL A 7 11.77 8.55 -20.64
N LEU A 8 11.83 9.86 -20.84
CA LEU A 8 13.03 10.66 -20.64
C LEU A 8 12.94 11.39 -19.29
N ILE A 9 13.85 11.09 -18.36
CA ILE A 9 13.87 11.69 -17.03
C ILE A 9 15.16 12.45 -16.85
N PHE A 10 15.04 13.74 -16.49
CA PHE A 10 16.17 14.57 -16.07
C PHE A 10 16.10 14.77 -14.55
N VAL A 11 17.15 14.37 -13.84
CA VAL A 11 17.34 14.65 -12.42
C VAL A 11 18.39 15.73 -12.28
N CYS A 12 17.99 16.89 -11.80
CA CYS A 12 18.92 17.96 -11.42
C CYS A 12 19.00 18.03 -9.90
N ALA A 13 20.15 17.69 -9.32
CA ALA A 13 20.46 17.93 -7.93
C ALA A 13 21.40 19.16 -7.85
N GLY A 14 20.89 20.26 -7.34
CA GLY A 14 21.70 21.45 -7.06
C GLY A 14 22.20 21.41 -5.61
N SER A 15 23.49 21.15 -5.40
CA SER A 15 24.14 21.41 -4.12
C SER A 15 24.75 22.82 -4.15
N ALA A 16 24.34 23.69 -3.22
CA ALA A 16 25.03 24.94 -3.01
C ALA A 16 26.40 24.65 -2.39
N PRO A 17 27.50 25.26 -2.88
CA PRO A 17 28.80 25.02 -2.30
C PRO A 17 28.91 25.71 -0.93
N ALA A 18 29.14 24.94 0.12
CA ALA A 18 29.57 25.47 1.40
C ALA A 18 30.98 26.02 1.27
N ARG A 19 31.15 27.32 1.47
CA ARG A 19 32.46 27.93 1.62
C ARG A 19 33.05 27.49 2.96
N ALA A 20 34.16 26.77 2.89
CA ALA A 20 35.03 26.57 4.01
C ALA A 20 35.82 27.87 4.29
N GLU A 21 35.59 28.48 5.42
CA GLU A 21 36.56 29.44 5.99
C GLU A 21 37.40 28.72 7.02
N ASP A 22 38.68 28.72 6.67
CA ASP A 22 39.81 28.26 7.46
C ASP A 22 40.12 29.32 8.56
N VAL A 23 39.98 28.96 9.83
CA VAL A 23 40.56 29.75 10.93
C VAL A 23 41.38 28.85 11.82
N ARG A 24 42.68 29.07 11.71
CA ARG A 24 43.70 28.64 12.66
C ARG A 24 43.37 29.15 14.06
N GLU A 25 43.61 28.37 15.09
CA GLU A 25 44.59 28.77 16.07
C GLU A 25 45.00 27.68 17.07
N LYS A 26 46.24 27.75 17.40
CA LYS A 26 47.01 26.91 18.30
C LYS A 26 46.84 27.33 19.78
N THR A 27 47.18 26.36 20.66
CA THR A 27 47.66 26.46 22.02
C THR A 27 46.63 26.50 23.14
N HIS A 28 46.46 25.34 23.77
CA HIS A 28 46.84 25.18 25.20
C HIS A 28 46.96 23.69 25.54
N LYS A 29 48.23 23.25 25.63
CA LYS A 29 48.58 21.97 26.24
C LYS A 29 48.86 22.16 27.74
N GLU A 30 48.51 21.10 28.48
CA GLU A 30 48.89 20.78 29.83
C GLU A 30 47.97 21.27 30.96
N LYS A 31 47.03 20.40 31.32
CA LYS A 31 46.73 19.82 32.64
C LYS A 31 45.37 19.20 32.61
N LEU A 32 45.29 17.89 32.58
CA LEU A 32 44.25 17.00 33.11
C LEU A 32 44.41 15.59 32.51
N HIS A 33 45.40 14.90 32.99
CA HIS A 33 45.82 13.57 32.47
C HIS A 33 45.36 12.39 33.35
N SER A 34 44.33 12.53 34.17
CA SER A 34 43.80 11.42 34.98
C SER A 34 42.30 11.18 34.84
N ASP A 35 41.49 12.17 34.44
CA ASP A 35 40.02 12.01 34.30
C ASP A 35 39.54 11.71 32.85
N GLY A 36 40.44 11.85 31.84
CA GLY A 36 40.11 11.60 30.43
C GLY A 36 39.95 10.10 30.11
N LYS A 37 40.73 9.23 30.72
CA LYS A 37 40.69 7.80 30.35
C LYS A 37 39.42 7.04 30.81
N GLN A 38 38.74 7.55 31.80
CA GLN A 38 37.49 6.93 32.27
C GLN A 38 36.27 7.44 31.49
N ARG A 39 36.29 8.73 31.06
CA ARG A 39 35.27 9.29 30.14
C ARG A 39 35.39 8.73 28.74
N ASP A 40 36.58 8.61 28.18
CA ASP A 40 36.80 8.01 26.85
C ASP A 40 36.37 6.54 26.77
N LYS A 41 36.48 5.78 27.87
CA LYS A 41 35.94 4.40 27.94
C LYS A 41 34.44 4.34 28.07
N GLU A 42 33.81 5.29 28.76
CA GLU A 42 32.35 5.40 28.84
C GLU A 42 31.73 5.92 27.51
N GLU A 43 32.39 6.87 26.82
CA GLU A 43 31.94 7.33 25.49
C GLU A 43 32.18 6.28 24.42
N ALA A 44 33.31 5.57 24.41
CA ALA A 44 33.55 4.44 23.50
C ALA A 44 32.57 3.28 23.76
N GLY A 45 32.25 2.97 25.01
CA GLY A 45 31.18 2.01 25.36
C GLY A 45 29.78 2.45 24.94
N LYS A 46 29.50 3.75 24.99
CA LYS A 46 28.22 4.33 24.50
C LYS A 46 28.15 4.33 22.98
N GLU A 47 29.25 4.61 22.29
CA GLU A 47 29.32 4.54 20.82
C GLU A 47 29.20 3.11 20.29
N GLU A 48 29.81 2.16 21.00
CA GLU A 48 29.76 0.73 20.63
C GLU A 48 28.37 0.13 20.93
N SER A 49 27.73 0.51 22.02
CA SER A 49 26.34 0.15 22.31
C SER A 49 25.34 0.83 21.34
N TRP A 50 25.66 2.06 20.88
CA TRP A 50 24.87 2.76 19.88
C TRP A 50 25.02 2.15 18.48
N ARG A 51 26.23 1.68 18.10
CA ARG A 51 26.48 0.91 16.87
C ARG A 51 25.79 -0.44 16.91
N GLN A 52 25.86 -1.17 18.02
CA GLN A 52 25.16 -2.45 18.21
C GLN A 52 23.64 -2.29 18.24
N GLY A 53 23.10 -1.22 18.84
CA GLY A 53 21.68 -0.88 18.79
C GLY A 53 21.20 -0.52 17.39
N LYS A 54 22.04 0.17 16.59
CA LYS A 54 21.79 0.48 15.19
C LYS A 54 21.86 -0.76 14.29
N GLU A 55 22.80 -1.67 14.56
CA GLU A 55 22.93 -2.93 13.83
C GLU A 55 21.76 -3.88 14.13
N GLN A 56 21.25 -3.90 15.36
CA GLN A 56 20.10 -4.74 15.74
C GLN A 56 18.76 -4.14 15.32
N SER A 57 18.61 -2.82 15.30
CA SER A 57 17.49 -2.12 14.64
C SER A 57 17.50 -2.37 13.13
N ASN A 58 18.69 -2.36 12.51
CA ASN A 58 18.87 -2.73 11.11
C ASN A 58 18.58 -4.23 10.83
N GLU A 59 18.75 -5.14 11.79
CA GLU A 59 18.38 -6.55 11.59
C GLU A 59 16.89 -6.79 11.68
N GLN A 60 16.15 -6.07 12.52
CA GLN A 60 14.69 -6.07 12.50
C GLN A 60 14.14 -5.36 11.24
N ASP A 61 14.82 -4.32 10.76
CA ASP A 61 14.50 -3.65 9.50
C ASP A 61 14.87 -4.48 8.26
N LYS A 62 15.87 -5.37 8.34
CA LYS A 62 16.20 -6.31 7.25
C LYS A 62 15.15 -7.41 7.06
N GLN A 63 14.30 -7.70 8.04
CA GLN A 63 13.12 -8.57 7.86
C GLN A 63 11.95 -7.86 7.16
N ARG A 64 11.99 -6.53 7.09
CA ARG A 64 11.07 -5.70 6.33
C ARG A 64 11.67 -5.48 4.95
N ARG A 65 11.09 -6.06 3.92
CA ARG A 65 11.53 -5.73 2.56
C ARG A 65 11.11 -4.31 2.24
N GLN A 66 12.06 -3.41 2.32
CA GLN A 66 11.92 -2.03 1.90
C GLN A 66 12.10 -1.99 0.38
N VAL A 67 11.11 -1.48 -0.33
CA VAL A 67 11.22 -1.21 -1.76
C VAL A 67 11.35 0.30 -1.92
N GLU A 68 12.54 0.75 -2.22
CA GLU A 68 12.76 2.14 -2.60
C GLU A 68 12.01 2.42 -3.91
N PRO A 69 11.25 3.53 -4.00
CA PRO A 69 10.60 3.87 -5.24
C PRO A 69 11.66 4.08 -6.32
N PRO A 70 11.60 3.36 -7.45
CA PRO A 70 12.48 3.65 -8.58
C PRO A 70 12.27 5.10 -9.00
N GLY A 71 13.34 5.81 -9.34
CA GLY A 71 13.31 7.24 -9.65
C GLY A 71 12.28 7.67 -10.70
N ALA A 72 11.75 6.73 -11.45
CA ALA A 72 10.80 6.90 -12.53
C ALA A 72 9.47 6.19 -12.36
N ALA A 73 9.25 5.44 -11.26
CA ALA A 73 7.98 4.72 -11.11
C ALA A 73 6.83 5.70 -10.86
N PRO A 74 5.82 5.76 -11.73
CA PRO A 74 4.76 6.73 -11.60
C PRO A 74 3.79 6.44 -10.44
N ASN A 75 3.74 5.20 -9.91
CA ASN A 75 2.81 4.81 -8.85
C ASN A 75 3.30 3.62 -8.02
N ALA A 76 2.64 3.39 -6.88
CA ALA A 76 2.93 2.32 -5.95
C ALA A 76 2.67 0.90 -6.51
N GLN A 77 1.94 0.78 -7.63
CA GLN A 77 1.62 -0.51 -8.24
C GLN A 77 2.86 -1.23 -8.75
N THR A 78 3.85 -0.48 -9.26
CA THR A 78 5.10 -1.08 -9.76
C THR A 78 5.93 -1.68 -8.64
N LEU A 79 5.89 -1.11 -7.44
CA LEU A 79 6.63 -1.60 -6.27
C LEU A 79 6.15 -2.97 -5.79
N GLY A 80 4.84 -3.22 -5.86
CA GLY A 80 4.26 -4.51 -5.44
C GLY A 80 4.72 -5.69 -6.30
N ARG A 81 5.08 -5.46 -7.56
CA ARG A 81 5.54 -6.53 -8.47
C ARG A 81 6.88 -7.14 -8.06
N ASP A 82 7.72 -6.39 -7.37
CA ASP A 82 9.04 -6.83 -6.89
C ASP A 82 8.95 -7.66 -5.61
N GLN A 83 7.74 -7.91 -5.10
CA GLN A 83 7.48 -8.66 -3.88
C GLN A 83 6.82 -10.00 -4.18
N SER A 84 7.36 -11.11 -3.63
CA SER A 84 6.67 -12.41 -3.67
C SER A 84 5.34 -12.33 -2.89
N GLY A 85 4.36 -13.10 -3.31
CA GLY A 85 3.04 -13.12 -2.66
C GLY A 85 2.20 -11.86 -2.91
N VAL A 86 2.71 -10.88 -3.65
CA VAL A 86 2.00 -9.65 -3.99
C VAL A 86 1.69 -9.65 -5.49
N TYR A 87 0.42 -9.60 -5.82
CA TYR A 87 -0.09 -9.35 -7.16
C TYR A 87 -0.68 -7.94 -7.19
N VAL A 88 -0.30 -7.19 -8.19
CA VAL A 88 -0.86 -5.86 -8.41
C VAL A 88 -1.98 -5.98 -9.40
N ASN A 89 -3.20 -5.97 -8.88
CA ASN A 89 -4.35 -5.78 -9.75
C ASN A 89 -4.30 -4.34 -10.27
N ALA A 90 -4.34 -4.14 -11.58
CA ALA A 90 -4.64 -2.81 -12.10
C ALA A 90 -5.94 -2.38 -11.44
N PRO A 91 -6.10 -1.11 -11.05
CA PRO A 91 -7.31 -0.71 -10.37
C PRO A 91 -8.46 -1.23 -11.20
N ALA A 92 -9.20 -2.19 -10.62
CA ALA A 92 -10.50 -2.48 -11.15
C ALA A 92 -11.13 -1.12 -11.32
N ALA A 93 -11.59 -0.87 -12.52
CA ALA A 93 -12.12 0.39 -12.93
C ALA A 93 -13.12 0.99 -11.94
N ASN A 94 -13.61 0.22 -10.99
CA ASN A 94 -14.55 0.57 -9.94
C ASN A 94 -13.92 0.83 -8.55
N SER A 95 -12.61 0.78 -8.38
CA SER A 95 -12.08 1.15 -7.08
C SER A 95 -11.83 2.66 -7.05
N ALA A 96 -12.81 3.39 -6.50
CA ALA A 96 -12.56 4.71 -5.92
C ALA A 96 -11.45 4.66 -4.85
N PHE A 97 -10.77 3.54 -4.71
CA PHE A 97 -9.88 3.14 -3.64
C PHE A 97 -8.59 2.64 -4.26
N SER A 98 -7.55 3.42 -4.08
CA SER A 98 -6.19 3.20 -4.57
C SER A 98 -5.53 1.96 -3.98
N PRO A 99 -4.37 1.59 -4.52
CA PRO A 99 -4.17 0.50 -5.45
C PRO A 99 -4.52 -0.83 -4.79
N SER A 100 -5.23 -1.68 -5.48
CA SER A 100 -5.55 -3.00 -4.97
C SER A 100 -4.35 -3.94 -5.13
N PHE A 101 -3.53 -4.02 -4.10
CA PHE A 101 -2.64 -5.15 -3.94
C PHE A 101 -3.46 -6.38 -3.56
N VAL A 102 -3.17 -7.50 -4.18
CA VAL A 102 -3.63 -8.82 -3.75
C VAL A 102 -2.42 -9.52 -3.13
N MET A 103 -2.50 -9.83 -1.85
CA MET A 103 -1.43 -10.49 -1.13
C MET A 103 -1.89 -11.89 -0.74
N ARG A 104 -1.09 -12.90 -1.13
CA ARG A 104 -1.41 -14.31 -0.82
C ARG A 104 -2.84 -14.71 -1.24
N GLY A 105 -3.32 -14.15 -2.37
CA GLY A 105 -4.63 -14.43 -2.94
C GLY A 105 -5.78 -13.61 -2.36
N PHE A 106 -5.53 -12.73 -1.41
CA PHE A 106 -6.55 -11.86 -0.82
C PHE A 106 -6.26 -10.38 -1.07
N PRO A 107 -7.28 -9.54 -1.31
CA PRO A 107 -7.07 -8.11 -1.39
C PRO A 107 -6.34 -7.58 -0.15
N ALA A 108 -5.29 -6.82 -0.36
CA ALA A 108 -4.68 -6.03 0.70
C ALA A 108 -5.51 -4.74 0.83
N GLY A 109 -6.14 -4.55 1.97
CA GLY A 109 -7.13 -3.49 2.04
C GLY A 109 -6.75 -2.31 2.89
N VAL A 110 -5.58 -2.31 3.49
CA VAL A 110 -5.15 -1.18 4.30
C VAL A 110 -3.94 -0.52 3.67
N THR A 111 -4.14 0.73 3.34
CA THR A 111 -3.06 1.66 3.13
C THR A 111 -2.74 2.31 4.48
N LEU A 112 -1.53 2.08 4.96
CA LEU A 112 -1.00 2.71 6.16
C LEU A 112 0.00 3.79 5.76
N PHE A 113 0.05 4.86 6.55
CA PHE A 113 1.08 5.88 6.44
C PHE A 113 1.79 6.01 7.80
N ASP A 114 3.08 5.63 7.84
CA ASP A 114 3.88 5.54 9.08
C ASP A 114 3.18 4.73 10.20
N GLY A 115 2.37 3.76 9.80
CA GLY A 115 1.60 2.88 10.68
C GLY A 115 0.25 3.45 11.15
N ALA A 116 -0.19 4.62 10.65
CA ALA A 116 -1.54 5.14 10.85
C ALA A 116 -2.49 4.69 9.73
N SER A 117 -3.73 4.37 10.06
CA SER A 117 -4.74 3.90 9.09
C SER A 117 -5.64 5.06 8.63
N HIS A 118 -5.65 5.34 7.35
CA HIS A 118 -6.46 6.39 6.75
C HIS A 118 -7.87 5.92 6.31
N GLY A 119 -8.14 4.63 6.41
CA GLY A 119 -9.37 4.07 5.83
C GLY A 119 -9.30 4.03 4.30
N PHE A 120 -10.24 4.66 3.61
CA PHE A 120 -10.27 4.68 2.15
C PHE A 120 -9.56 5.92 1.60
N THR A 121 -8.62 5.72 0.67
CA THR A 121 -8.03 6.80 -0.14
C THR A 121 -8.63 6.77 -1.54
N ALA A 122 -9.10 7.91 -2.02
CA ALA A 122 -9.71 8.03 -3.35
C ALA A 122 -8.66 8.25 -4.47
N GLN A 123 -7.38 8.18 -4.16
CA GLN A 123 -6.29 8.46 -5.10
C GLN A 123 -5.13 7.51 -4.90
N ASP A 124 -4.32 7.33 -5.95
CA ASP A 124 -3.02 6.69 -5.87
C ASP A 124 -2.07 7.49 -4.96
N VAL A 125 -1.32 6.79 -4.12
CA VAL A 125 -0.28 7.40 -3.28
C VAL A 125 0.82 7.96 -4.17
N ASP A 126 1.15 9.22 -3.99
CA ASP A 126 2.27 9.83 -4.70
C ASP A 126 3.61 9.44 -4.07
N LEU A 127 4.42 8.69 -4.82
CA LEU A 127 5.70 8.18 -4.32
C LEU A 127 6.76 9.26 -4.13
N SER A 128 6.56 10.51 -4.61
CA SER A 128 7.52 11.59 -4.36
C SER A 128 7.62 11.97 -2.88
N THR A 129 6.55 11.71 -2.10
CA THR A 129 6.51 11.98 -0.66
C THR A 129 6.94 10.79 0.19
N ILE A 130 7.15 9.62 -0.43
CA ILE A 130 7.43 8.33 0.20
C ILE A 130 8.92 8.01 0.12
N ASP A 131 9.48 7.53 1.23
CA ASP A 131 10.83 7.02 1.32
C ASP A 131 10.89 5.57 0.83
N HIS A 132 10.06 4.71 1.41
CA HIS A 132 9.92 3.31 1.00
C HIS A 132 8.54 2.75 1.37
N VAL A 133 8.21 1.56 0.85
CA VAL A 133 6.97 0.85 1.17
C VAL A 133 7.29 -0.49 1.82
N GLU A 134 6.64 -0.75 2.96
CA GLU A 134 6.72 -2.02 3.68
C GLU A 134 5.48 -2.86 3.36
N PHE A 135 5.67 -4.09 2.91
CA PHE A 135 4.58 -5.02 2.67
C PHE A 135 4.49 -6.04 3.81
N TYR A 136 3.42 -5.96 4.58
CA TYR A 136 3.09 -6.92 5.63
C TYR A 136 2.13 -7.96 5.08
N LYS A 137 2.62 -9.18 4.84
CA LYS A 137 1.84 -10.26 4.25
C LYS A 137 1.13 -11.07 5.32
N GLY A 138 -0.15 -11.41 5.08
CA GLY A 138 -0.98 -12.17 6.00
C GLY A 138 -1.56 -11.34 7.16
N PRO A 139 -2.00 -11.97 8.27
CA PRO A 139 -2.70 -11.30 9.38
C PRO A 139 -1.80 -10.35 10.17
N SER A 140 -1.39 -9.28 9.52
CA SER A 140 -0.60 -8.18 10.12
C SER A 140 -1.44 -7.23 10.97
N ALA A 141 -2.77 -7.40 10.96
CA ALA A 141 -3.69 -6.57 11.72
C ALA A 141 -3.42 -6.54 13.22
N MET A 142 -2.68 -7.49 13.77
CA MET A 142 -2.26 -7.47 15.17
C MET A 142 -1.40 -6.24 15.49
N LEU A 143 -0.50 -5.84 14.60
CA LEU A 143 0.36 -4.66 14.85
C LEU A 143 -0.36 -3.35 14.50
N PHE A 144 -1.17 -3.35 13.44
CA PHE A 144 -1.76 -2.15 12.88
C PHE A 144 -3.27 -2.04 13.07
N GLY A 145 -3.93 -3.06 13.63
CA GLY A 145 -5.38 -3.09 13.91
C GLY A 145 -6.24 -2.98 12.65
N LYS A 146 -7.48 -2.74 12.89
CA LYS A 146 -8.60 -2.30 12.04
C LYS A 146 -8.30 -2.09 10.56
N ALA A 147 -8.26 -3.15 9.83
CA ALA A 147 -8.29 -3.05 8.39
C ALA A 147 -9.73 -2.84 7.92
N LEU A 148 -10.06 -1.65 7.46
CA LEU A 148 -11.27 -1.47 6.67
C LEU A 148 -11.01 -2.01 5.27
N GLY A 149 -11.27 -3.31 5.09
CA GLY A 149 -11.31 -3.92 3.76
C GLY A 149 -10.04 -4.62 3.27
N GLY A 150 -9.08 -4.98 4.14
CA GLY A 150 -7.87 -5.66 3.72
C GLY A 150 -7.59 -6.98 4.42
N TYR A 151 -7.43 -8.00 3.63
CA TYR A 151 -7.45 -9.38 4.07
C TYR A 151 -6.10 -10.10 3.86
N GLY A 152 -5.37 -9.76 2.81
CA GLY A 152 -4.10 -10.41 2.48
C GLY A 152 -2.90 -9.82 3.19
N GLY A 153 -3.07 -8.68 3.86
CA GLY A 153 -1.99 -7.94 4.48
C GLY A 153 -2.18 -6.43 4.42
N ALA A 154 -1.10 -5.68 4.63
CA ALA A 154 -1.10 -4.22 4.57
C ALA A 154 0.12 -3.70 3.80
N ALA A 155 -0.06 -2.59 3.09
CA ALA A 155 1.03 -1.79 2.56
C ALA A 155 1.20 -0.55 3.45
N ASN A 156 2.37 -0.38 4.05
CA ASN A 156 2.72 0.75 4.90
C ASN A 156 3.69 1.67 4.15
N TYR A 157 3.24 2.86 3.84
CA TYR A 157 4.01 3.87 3.15
C TYR A 157 4.78 4.70 4.18
N ILE A 158 6.10 4.52 4.21
CA ILE A 158 6.99 5.29 5.08
C ILE A 158 7.34 6.60 4.37
N ARG A 159 6.95 7.70 4.99
CA ARG A 159 7.09 9.02 4.41
C ARG A 159 8.49 9.59 4.67
N LYS A 160 9.00 10.38 3.71
CA LYS A 160 10.28 11.07 3.83
C LYS A 160 10.27 12.03 5.02
N VAL A 161 11.35 12.04 5.80
CA VAL A 161 11.53 12.91 6.96
C VAL A 161 12.66 13.92 6.73
N PRO A 162 12.66 15.09 7.41
CA PRO A 162 13.77 16.02 7.37
C PRO A 162 15.08 15.42 7.87
N VAL A 163 16.18 15.80 7.24
CA VAL A 163 17.55 15.37 7.59
C VAL A 163 18.46 16.58 7.80
N ALA A 164 19.62 16.39 8.44
CA ALA A 164 20.56 17.47 8.80
C ALA A 164 21.36 18.04 7.60
N GLU A 165 21.12 17.55 6.39
CA GLU A 165 21.81 17.92 5.17
C GLU A 165 20.97 18.90 4.36
N THR A 166 21.60 19.85 3.67
CA THR A 166 20.90 20.76 2.74
C THR A 166 20.96 20.18 1.33
N PHE A 167 19.83 19.97 0.70
CA PHE A 167 19.73 19.58 -0.70
C PHE A 167 18.43 20.05 -1.36
N ALA A 168 18.45 20.10 -2.69
CA ALA A 168 17.27 20.23 -3.53
C ALA A 168 17.38 19.25 -4.70
N ARG A 169 16.38 18.41 -4.88
CA ARG A 169 16.29 17.45 -5.99
C ARG A 169 15.03 17.71 -6.79
N THR A 170 15.15 17.70 -8.11
CA THR A 170 14.02 17.85 -9.02
C THR A 170 14.09 16.77 -10.08
N VAL A 171 12.96 16.12 -10.35
CA VAL A 171 12.84 15.13 -11.43
C VAL A 171 11.76 15.59 -12.40
N ALA A 172 12.13 15.76 -13.67
CA ALA A 172 11.19 16.03 -14.76
C ALA A 172 11.03 14.76 -15.60
N THR A 173 9.80 14.28 -15.74
CA THR A 173 9.47 13.07 -16.49
C THR A 173 8.59 13.40 -17.68
N LYS A 174 8.89 12.80 -18.82
CA LYS A 174 8.04 12.81 -20.01
C LYS A 174 7.90 11.40 -20.56
N ALA A 175 6.66 10.97 -20.84
CA ALA A 175 6.41 9.61 -21.27
C ALA A 175 5.36 9.54 -22.39
N SER A 176 5.10 8.33 -22.90
CA SER A 176 4.04 8.01 -23.86
C SER A 176 2.69 8.53 -23.35
N PHE A 177 1.73 8.69 -24.27
CA PHE A 177 0.37 9.15 -23.98
C PHE A 177 0.33 10.55 -23.32
N ALA A 178 1.26 11.43 -23.69
CA ALA A 178 1.35 12.80 -23.18
C ALA A 178 1.51 12.89 -21.65
N VAL A 179 2.15 11.90 -21.04
CA VAL A 179 2.52 11.96 -19.62
C VAL A 179 3.60 13.01 -19.41
N THR A 180 3.37 13.91 -18.46
CA THR A 180 4.35 14.86 -17.96
C THR A 180 4.26 14.92 -16.44
N ARG A 181 5.41 14.88 -15.75
CA ARG A 181 5.49 14.95 -14.29
C ARG A 181 6.71 15.76 -13.87
N LEU A 182 6.55 16.57 -12.84
CA LEU A 182 7.61 17.26 -12.13
C LEU A 182 7.51 16.88 -10.66
N THR A 183 8.63 16.50 -10.04
CA THR A 183 8.72 16.29 -8.60
C THR A 183 9.80 17.19 -8.01
N ALA A 184 9.64 17.59 -6.76
CA ALA A 184 10.61 18.35 -6.00
C ALA A 184 10.76 17.75 -4.59
N ASP A 185 12.01 17.74 -4.09
CA ASP A 185 12.38 17.28 -2.75
C ASP A 185 13.45 18.25 -2.21
N ILE A 186 13.04 19.11 -1.31
CA ILE A 186 13.86 20.22 -0.76
C ILE A 186 14.01 19.97 0.73
N ASN A 187 15.24 19.99 1.22
CA ASN A 187 15.56 19.77 2.63
C ASN A 187 16.63 20.76 3.11
N ALA A 188 16.43 21.30 4.30
CA ALA A 188 17.41 22.18 4.94
C ALA A 188 17.25 22.19 6.47
N PRO A 189 18.35 22.26 7.24
CA PRO A 189 18.30 22.75 8.62
C PRO A 189 17.93 24.23 8.62
N LEU A 190 17.12 24.66 9.60
CA LEU A 190 16.66 26.05 9.73
C LEU A 190 17.47 26.85 10.77
N ASN A 191 18.35 26.19 11.54
CA ASN A 191 19.24 26.78 12.52
C ASN A 191 20.64 26.12 12.48
N ASP A 192 21.63 26.78 13.09
CA ASP A 192 23.04 26.38 13.00
C ASP A 192 23.33 25.07 13.75
N ASP A 193 22.64 24.79 14.86
CA ASP A 193 22.76 23.57 15.66
C ASP A 193 21.99 22.39 15.06
N LYS A 194 21.25 22.64 13.94
CA LYS A 194 20.46 21.63 13.23
C LYS A 194 19.37 20.94 14.10
N SER A 195 18.96 21.59 15.18
CA SER A 195 17.87 21.11 16.01
C SER A 195 16.50 21.30 15.36
N LEU A 196 16.36 22.28 14.45
CA LEU A 196 15.16 22.52 13.67
C LEU A 196 15.40 22.24 12.18
N LEU A 197 14.69 21.24 11.65
CA LEU A 197 14.85 20.77 10.29
C LEU A 197 13.55 20.96 9.50
N PHE A 198 13.68 21.27 8.23
CA PHE A 198 12.56 21.41 7.29
C PHE A 198 12.79 20.53 6.06
N ARG A 199 11.73 19.87 5.60
CA ARG A 199 11.67 19.20 4.30
C ARG A 199 10.34 19.48 3.62
N MET A 200 10.37 19.70 2.33
CA MET A 200 9.19 19.81 1.49
C MET A 200 9.35 18.88 0.30
N THR A 201 8.40 17.97 0.14
CA THR A 201 8.30 17.08 -1.01
C THR A 201 7.01 17.36 -1.77
N GLY A 202 7.00 17.10 -3.06
CA GLY A 202 5.78 17.27 -3.84
C GLY A 202 5.92 16.93 -5.30
N SER A 203 4.78 16.92 -5.98
CA SER A 203 4.70 16.66 -7.41
C SER A 203 3.57 17.44 -8.08
N ALA A 204 3.72 17.62 -9.39
CA ALA A 204 2.64 18.04 -10.27
C ALA A 204 2.70 17.19 -11.54
N GLN A 205 1.55 16.66 -11.99
CA GLN A 205 1.54 15.75 -13.11
C GLN A 205 0.29 15.87 -14.00
N SER A 206 0.46 15.49 -15.26
CA SER A 206 -0.62 15.23 -16.20
C SER A 206 -0.36 13.89 -16.85
N LEU A 207 -1.26 12.94 -16.63
CA LEU A 207 -1.18 11.57 -17.11
C LEU A 207 -2.26 11.37 -18.17
N GLY A 208 -1.88 10.96 -19.37
CA GLY A 208 -2.81 10.47 -20.39
C GLY A 208 -2.82 8.95 -20.42
N SER A 209 -3.66 8.37 -21.27
CA SER A 209 -3.80 6.92 -21.46
C SER A 209 -3.98 6.60 -22.95
N PHE A 210 -3.85 5.33 -23.31
CA PHE A 210 -4.25 4.84 -24.63
C PHE A 210 -5.78 4.78 -24.80
N VAL A 211 -6.54 4.76 -23.69
CA VAL A 211 -8.01 4.80 -23.73
C VAL A 211 -8.47 6.24 -23.91
N ASN A 212 -9.40 6.45 -24.86
CA ASN A 212 -9.96 7.77 -25.16
C ASN A 212 -10.53 8.44 -23.91
N PHE A 213 -10.51 9.79 -23.86
CA PHE A 213 -11.00 10.63 -22.76
C PHE A 213 -10.27 10.49 -21.43
N THR A 214 -9.53 9.41 -21.20
CA THR A 214 -8.85 9.16 -19.93
C THR A 214 -7.66 10.09 -19.75
N ARG A 215 -7.79 11.02 -18.80
CA ARG A 215 -6.73 11.95 -18.42
C ARG A 215 -6.81 12.28 -16.94
N THR A 216 -5.67 12.24 -16.27
CA THR A 216 -5.52 12.66 -14.87
C THR A 216 -4.61 13.88 -14.79
N ARG A 217 -5.00 14.89 -14.01
CA ARG A 217 -4.12 15.98 -13.56
C ARG A 217 -4.13 15.96 -12.05
N SER A 218 -2.98 15.92 -11.43
CA SER A 218 -2.87 15.90 -9.97
C SER A 218 -1.65 16.68 -9.51
N PHE A 219 -1.70 17.07 -8.26
CA PHE A 219 -0.58 17.64 -7.52
C PHE A 219 -0.56 17.06 -6.11
N ASP A 220 0.60 17.10 -5.50
CA ASP A 220 0.86 16.72 -4.13
C ASP A 220 1.88 17.66 -3.52
N VAL A 221 1.70 18.09 -2.28
CA VAL A 221 2.64 18.91 -1.54
C VAL A 221 2.65 18.53 -0.08
N ALA A 222 3.83 18.26 0.47
CA ALA A 222 3.99 17.73 1.81
C ALA A 222 5.16 18.43 2.56
N PRO A 223 4.95 19.62 3.15
CA PRO A 223 5.90 20.23 4.08
C PRO A 223 5.94 19.49 5.41
N MET A 224 7.13 19.40 5.99
CA MET A 224 7.38 18.80 7.29
C MET A 224 8.43 19.61 8.07
N LEU A 225 8.17 19.80 9.36
CA LEU A 225 9.09 20.34 10.35
C LEU A 225 9.45 19.24 11.35
N ALA A 226 10.72 19.17 11.74
CA ALA A 226 11.18 18.31 12.81
C ALA A 226 12.08 19.10 13.75
N PHE A 227 11.83 18.95 15.05
CA PHE A 227 12.57 19.62 16.12
C PHE A 227 13.13 18.58 17.09
N THR A 228 14.39 18.75 17.48
CA THR A 228 15.05 17.95 18.50
C THR A 228 15.46 18.88 19.65
N ALA A 229 14.90 18.68 20.83
CA ALA A 229 15.24 19.45 22.02
C ALA A 229 16.59 19.01 22.63
N ASP A 230 17.20 19.85 23.50
CA ASP A 230 18.49 19.58 24.15
C ASP A 230 18.48 18.29 25.00
N ASN A 231 17.34 17.88 25.52
CA ASN A 231 17.15 16.63 26.27
C ASN A 231 16.96 15.40 25.37
N GLY A 232 17.05 15.56 24.04
CA GLY A 232 16.89 14.50 23.05
C GLY A 232 15.44 14.19 22.66
N ASP A 233 14.45 14.92 23.20
CA ASP A 233 13.05 14.79 22.77
C ASP A 233 12.90 15.23 21.31
N ARG A 234 12.18 14.46 20.52
CA ARG A 234 11.93 14.76 19.11
C ARG A 234 10.46 15.01 18.86
N MET A 235 10.17 16.07 18.13
CA MET A 235 8.82 16.42 17.68
C MET A 235 8.83 16.64 16.17
N SER A 236 7.79 16.20 15.49
CA SER A 236 7.62 16.53 14.08
C SER A 236 6.17 16.80 13.74
N LEU A 237 5.96 17.75 12.83
CA LEU A 237 4.68 18.09 12.24
C LEU A 237 4.79 17.97 10.73
N ARG A 238 3.93 17.16 10.14
CA ARG A 238 3.74 17.02 8.71
C ARG A 238 2.35 17.50 8.33
N VAL A 239 2.26 18.20 7.23
CA VAL A 239 1.00 18.51 6.55
C VAL A 239 1.15 18.04 5.12
N GLU A 240 0.14 17.35 4.58
CA GLU A 240 0.13 16.93 3.18
C GLU A 240 -1.20 17.33 2.56
N HIS A 241 -1.15 17.92 1.37
CA HIS A 241 -2.32 18.25 0.59
C HIS A 241 -2.16 17.70 -0.82
N ASN A 242 -3.11 16.88 -1.21
CA ASN A 242 -3.15 16.23 -2.53
C ASN A 242 -4.48 16.53 -3.20
N GLY A 243 -4.45 16.81 -4.51
CA GLY A 243 -5.67 17.02 -5.28
C GLY A 243 -5.53 16.49 -6.70
N ALA A 244 -6.64 15.98 -7.26
CA ALA A 244 -6.67 15.53 -8.63
C ALA A 244 -7.95 15.92 -9.36
N ARG A 245 -7.86 15.91 -10.68
CA ARG A 245 -8.99 15.91 -11.60
C ARG A 245 -8.75 14.84 -12.64
N LEU A 246 -9.68 13.92 -12.77
CA LEU A 246 -9.57 12.81 -13.70
C LEU A 246 -10.93 12.51 -14.36
N VAL A 247 -10.89 11.77 -15.47
CA VAL A 247 -12.04 11.10 -16.03
C VAL A 247 -11.99 9.65 -15.56
N TRP A 248 -13.04 9.24 -14.87
CA TRP A 248 -13.16 7.89 -14.33
C TRP A 248 -13.18 6.86 -15.46
N ARG A 249 -12.69 5.68 -15.23
CA ARG A 249 -12.71 4.56 -16.17
C ARG A 249 -13.21 3.29 -15.49
N ASP A 250 -14.40 2.85 -15.85
CA ASP A 250 -15.02 1.65 -15.30
C ASP A 250 -14.51 0.33 -15.89
N GLY A 251 -13.64 0.37 -16.92
CA GLY A 251 -13.22 -0.83 -17.63
C GLY A 251 -14.29 -1.32 -18.62
N VAL A 252 -14.26 -2.60 -18.91
CA VAL A 252 -15.23 -3.30 -19.78
C VAL A 252 -15.71 -4.58 -19.09
N PRO A 253 -16.94 -5.10 -19.39
CA PRO A 253 -17.40 -6.35 -18.81
C PRO A 253 -16.44 -7.50 -19.04
N ALA A 254 -16.40 -8.43 -18.08
CA ALA A 254 -15.71 -9.69 -18.22
C ALA A 254 -16.48 -10.65 -19.13
N ASP A 255 -16.53 -10.34 -20.44
CA ASP A 255 -17.17 -11.11 -21.49
C ASP A 255 -16.21 -11.26 -22.68
N PRO A 256 -16.11 -12.43 -23.32
CA PRO A 256 -15.20 -12.68 -24.44
C PRO A 256 -15.30 -11.68 -25.60
N VAL A 257 -16.47 -11.10 -25.84
CA VAL A 257 -16.66 -10.10 -26.92
C VAL A 257 -15.76 -8.88 -26.76
N PHE A 258 -15.46 -8.48 -25.50
CA PHE A 258 -14.63 -7.32 -25.23
C PHE A 258 -13.14 -7.52 -25.50
N LEU A 259 -12.68 -8.76 -25.72
CA LEU A 259 -11.31 -9.05 -26.16
C LEU A 259 -11.03 -8.53 -27.58
N HIS A 260 -12.06 -8.25 -28.37
CA HIS A 260 -11.98 -7.88 -29.80
C HIS A 260 -12.30 -6.40 -30.07
N ILE A 261 -12.62 -5.61 -29.04
CA ILE A 261 -12.89 -4.19 -29.21
C ILE A 261 -11.60 -3.37 -29.41
N PRO A 262 -11.70 -2.17 -30.02
CA PRO A 262 -10.56 -1.26 -30.10
C PRO A 262 -9.98 -0.95 -28.72
N ARG A 263 -8.67 -0.98 -28.58
CA ARG A 263 -7.99 -0.71 -27.28
C ARG A 263 -8.26 0.68 -26.74
N GLU A 264 -8.57 1.62 -27.63
CA GLU A 264 -8.87 3.01 -27.32
C GLU A 264 -10.32 3.24 -26.87
N PHE A 265 -11.15 2.18 -26.93
CA PHE A 265 -12.56 2.29 -26.55
C PHE A 265 -12.72 2.70 -25.09
N TYR A 266 -13.52 3.70 -24.85
CA TYR A 266 -13.91 4.16 -23.51
C TYR A 266 -15.33 3.63 -23.22
N ALA A 267 -15.45 2.70 -22.29
CA ALA A 267 -16.73 2.13 -21.89
C ALA A 267 -17.36 2.98 -20.80
N GLY A 268 -17.87 4.16 -21.15
CA GLY A 268 -18.44 5.09 -20.19
C GLY A 268 -19.08 6.31 -20.82
N LEU A 269 -19.46 7.25 -19.96
CA LEU A 269 -20.08 8.53 -20.32
C LEU A 269 -19.12 9.67 -19.95
N PRO A 270 -18.21 10.09 -20.84
CA PRO A 270 -17.15 11.06 -20.51
C PRO A 270 -17.67 12.37 -19.92
N ALA A 271 -18.89 12.79 -20.31
CA ALA A 271 -19.52 13.98 -19.78
C ALA A 271 -20.02 13.85 -18.33
N ASN A 272 -20.22 12.62 -17.84
CA ASN A 272 -20.68 12.32 -16.48
C ASN A 272 -19.53 11.92 -15.56
N GLU A 273 -18.54 11.20 -16.06
CA GLU A 273 -17.55 10.48 -15.27
C GLU A 273 -16.32 11.34 -14.96
N HIS A 274 -16.56 12.53 -14.43
CA HIS A 274 -15.52 13.38 -13.89
C HIS A 274 -15.35 13.13 -12.41
N GLU A 275 -14.11 13.00 -12.00
CA GLU A 275 -13.74 12.81 -10.61
C GLU A 275 -12.80 13.92 -10.14
N THR A 276 -13.05 14.46 -8.94
CA THR A 276 -12.24 15.51 -8.32
C THR A 276 -11.96 15.17 -6.86
N PRO A 277 -11.14 14.16 -6.60
CA PRO A 277 -10.74 13.83 -5.25
C PRO A 277 -9.69 14.79 -4.72
N PHE A 278 -9.69 14.98 -3.41
CA PHE A 278 -8.58 15.58 -2.67
C PHE A 278 -8.42 14.90 -1.31
N PHE A 279 -7.24 15.00 -0.72
CA PHE A 279 -7.06 14.68 0.68
C PHE A 279 -6.15 15.70 1.37
N ASP A 280 -6.38 15.84 2.68
CA ASP A 280 -5.54 16.55 3.63
C ASP A 280 -5.11 15.56 4.72
N ASP A 281 -3.83 15.55 5.05
CA ASP A 281 -3.25 14.75 6.12
C ASP A 281 -2.44 15.65 7.05
N VAL A 282 -2.65 15.50 8.35
CA VAL A 282 -1.89 16.21 9.38
C VAL A 282 -1.39 15.18 10.40
N THR A 283 -0.08 14.99 10.45
CA THR A 283 0.55 14.07 11.40
C THR A 283 1.42 14.84 12.40
N LEU A 284 1.17 14.65 13.69
CA LEU A 284 2.02 15.09 14.80
C LEU A 284 2.66 13.87 15.44
N ARG A 285 3.98 13.89 15.61
CA ARG A 285 4.74 12.83 16.28
C ARG A 285 5.63 13.40 17.36
N TYR A 286 5.66 12.74 18.52
CA TYR A 286 6.57 13.00 19.61
C TYR A 286 7.29 11.71 20.00
N GLU A 287 8.58 11.79 20.25
CA GLU A 287 9.42 10.67 20.67
C GLU A 287 10.34 11.09 21.80
N ARG A 288 10.45 10.22 22.81
CA ARG A 288 11.36 10.39 23.94
C ARG A 288 12.05 9.06 24.25
N ALA A 289 13.37 9.07 24.33
CA ALA A 289 14.14 7.99 24.90
C ALA A 289 14.37 8.29 26.39
N PHE A 290 13.90 7.42 27.27
CA PHE A 290 14.16 7.56 28.72
C PHE A 290 15.59 7.15 29.06
N ASN A 291 16.11 6.15 28.35
CA ASN A 291 17.48 5.63 28.42
C ASN A 291 17.77 4.85 27.14
N ALA A 292 18.86 4.07 27.09
CA ALA A 292 19.23 3.26 25.92
C ALA A 292 18.19 2.17 25.59
N ASP A 293 17.47 1.68 26.59
CA ASP A 293 16.60 0.51 26.48
C ASP A 293 15.12 0.88 26.32
N TRP A 294 14.71 2.05 26.77
CA TRP A 294 13.30 2.42 26.82
C TRP A 294 12.99 3.69 26.04
N LYS A 295 12.06 3.57 25.12
CA LYS A 295 11.59 4.67 24.25
C LYS A 295 10.07 4.71 24.21
N VAL A 296 9.48 5.90 24.33
CA VAL A 296 8.06 6.15 24.07
C VAL A 296 7.90 6.96 22.79
N ALA A 297 6.84 6.69 22.05
CA ALA A 297 6.40 7.50 20.92
C ALA A 297 4.90 7.73 20.99
N ALA A 298 4.47 8.96 20.76
CA ALA A 298 3.08 9.35 20.57
C ALA A 298 2.88 9.85 19.15
N VAL A 299 1.84 9.37 18.47
CA VAL A 299 1.49 9.76 17.11
C VAL A 299 0.01 10.16 17.10
N VAL A 300 -0.28 11.31 16.52
CA VAL A 300 -1.65 11.76 16.21
C VAL A 300 -1.70 12.06 14.74
N ASP A 301 -2.61 11.39 14.06
CA ASP A 301 -2.83 11.51 12.62
C ASP A 301 -4.28 11.88 12.35
N TYR A 302 -4.51 12.89 11.53
CA TYR A 302 -5.82 13.30 11.08
C TYR A 302 -5.84 13.37 9.56
N PHE A 303 -6.64 12.51 8.97
CA PHE A 303 -6.82 12.40 7.53
C PHE A 303 -8.25 12.76 7.12
N LEU A 304 -8.37 13.59 6.10
CA LEU A 304 -9.63 13.96 5.48
C LEU A 304 -9.52 13.75 3.97
N THR A 305 -10.46 13.03 3.37
CA THR A 305 -10.60 13.01 1.92
C THR A 305 -12.04 13.32 1.53
N ALA A 306 -12.21 14.02 0.41
CA ALA A 306 -13.51 14.20 -0.21
C ALA A 306 -13.37 14.04 -1.72
N ASN A 307 -14.45 13.55 -2.33
CA ASN A 307 -14.50 13.28 -3.74
C ASN A 307 -15.88 13.65 -4.32
N ARG A 308 -15.86 14.18 -5.54
CA ARG A 308 -17.05 14.34 -6.37
C ARG A 308 -16.81 13.57 -7.65
N TRP A 309 -17.68 12.63 -7.96
CA TRP A 309 -17.52 11.74 -9.10
C TRP A 309 -18.83 11.33 -9.72
N GLY A 310 -18.77 10.91 -10.97
CA GLY A 310 -19.89 10.35 -11.72
C GLY A 310 -19.63 8.89 -12.05
N TRP A 311 -20.67 8.09 -12.02
CA TRP A 311 -20.67 6.67 -12.40
C TRP A 311 -22.08 6.25 -12.84
N PHE A 312 -22.37 4.95 -13.04
CA PHE A 312 -23.71 4.43 -13.31
C PHE A 312 -24.01 3.19 -12.48
N THR A 313 -25.31 2.92 -12.25
CA THR A 313 -25.76 1.85 -11.33
C THR A 313 -25.45 0.44 -11.80
N GLY A 314 -25.00 0.28 -13.01
CA GLY A 314 -24.61 -0.99 -13.59
C GLY A 314 -24.53 -0.88 -15.10
N TRP A 315 -24.10 -1.93 -15.76
CA TRP A 315 -23.97 -2.02 -17.18
C TRP A 315 -24.02 -3.48 -17.64
N ALA A 316 -24.41 -3.69 -18.85
CA ALA A 316 -24.56 -4.99 -19.46
C ALA A 316 -24.17 -4.91 -20.94
N TYR A 317 -23.96 -6.05 -21.55
CA TYR A 317 -23.82 -6.20 -22.98
C TYR A 317 -25.17 -6.56 -23.58
N ASP A 318 -25.56 -5.89 -24.68
CA ASP A 318 -26.87 -6.09 -25.31
C ASP A 318 -26.97 -7.38 -26.16
N GLY A 319 -25.91 -8.15 -26.20
CA GLY A 319 -25.81 -9.36 -27.03
C GLY A 319 -25.43 -9.11 -28.50
N PHE A 320 -25.29 -7.85 -28.93
CA PHE A 320 -24.97 -7.48 -30.32
C PHE A 320 -23.64 -6.72 -30.42
N GLN A 321 -23.62 -5.44 -30.19
CA GLN A 321 -22.41 -4.61 -30.33
C GLN A 321 -22.40 -3.41 -29.37
N SER A 322 -23.31 -3.36 -28.40
CA SER A 322 -23.43 -2.19 -27.55
C SER A 322 -23.34 -2.52 -26.07
N VAL A 323 -22.76 -1.60 -25.34
CA VAL A 323 -22.80 -1.55 -23.88
C VAL A 323 -24.05 -0.76 -23.48
N VAL A 324 -24.88 -1.35 -22.63
CA VAL A 324 -26.03 -0.72 -22.02
C VAL A 324 -25.67 -0.30 -20.60
N PHE A 325 -25.82 0.96 -20.29
CA PHE A 325 -25.56 1.51 -18.97
C PHE A 325 -26.85 1.63 -18.17
N GLY A 326 -26.74 1.37 -16.87
CA GLY A 326 -27.80 1.70 -15.93
C GLY A 326 -27.94 3.21 -15.72
N ASN A 327 -28.60 3.59 -14.64
CA ASN A 327 -28.85 5.01 -14.34
C ASN A 327 -27.54 5.73 -13.99
N PRO A 328 -27.21 6.84 -14.67
CA PRO A 328 -26.08 7.67 -14.27
C PRO A 328 -26.24 8.22 -12.86
N VAL A 329 -25.13 8.21 -12.12
CA VAL A 329 -25.05 8.68 -10.74
C VAL A 329 -24.04 9.80 -10.63
N ARG A 330 -24.36 10.82 -9.86
CA ARG A 330 -23.45 11.85 -9.41
C ARG A 330 -23.29 11.73 -7.90
N ALA A 331 -22.09 11.41 -7.47
CA ALA A 331 -21.76 11.14 -6.07
C ALA A 331 -20.91 12.24 -5.43
N ARG A 332 -21.09 12.41 -4.14
CA ARG A 332 -20.20 13.15 -3.25
C ARG A 332 -19.88 12.26 -2.07
N THR A 333 -18.61 12.01 -1.84
CA THR A 333 -18.14 11.21 -0.71
C THR A 333 -17.22 12.04 0.17
N ALA A 334 -17.22 11.75 1.45
CA ALA A 334 -16.27 12.28 2.43
C ALA A 334 -15.86 11.19 3.40
N ASN A 335 -14.57 11.10 3.67
CA ASN A 335 -13.98 10.19 4.63
C ASN A 335 -13.11 10.99 5.59
N ARG A 336 -13.20 10.69 6.89
CA ARG A 336 -12.33 11.26 7.94
C ARG A 336 -11.81 10.12 8.79
N SER A 337 -10.51 10.13 9.05
CA SER A 337 -9.86 9.22 9.96
C SER A 337 -9.08 10.03 11.00
N PHE A 338 -9.26 9.71 12.26
CA PHE A 338 -8.44 10.19 13.37
C PHE A 338 -7.79 8.97 14.01
N ASP A 339 -6.47 8.96 14.10
CA ASP A 339 -5.69 7.89 14.70
C ASP A 339 -4.73 8.47 15.74
N ALA A 340 -4.89 8.09 17.00
CA ALA A 340 -4.01 8.47 18.09
C ALA A 340 -3.39 7.24 18.71
N GLN A 341 -2.06 7.18 18.75
CA GLN A 341 -1.30 6.03 19.18
C GLN A 341 -0.27 6.43 20.23
N LEU A 342 -0.13 5.60 21.27
CA LEU A 342 0.95 5.66 22.25
C LEU A 342 1.70 4.32 22.20
N ARG A 343 2.99 4.36 21.91
CA ARG A 343 3.84 3.17 21.72
C ARG A 343 5.00 3.21 22.70
N LEU A 344 5.26 2.11 23.38
CA LEU A 344 6.40 1.92 24.26
C LEU A 344 7.25 0.77 23.72
N ASN A 345 8.52 1.03 23.45
CA ASN A 345 9.52 0.02 23.14
C ASN A 345 10.44 -0.11 24.33
N GLY A 346 10.76 -1.34 24.72
CA GLY A 346 11.61 -1.60 25.87
C GLY A 346 12.47 -2.84 25.70
N ARG A 347 13.62 -2.84 26.34
CA ARG A 347 14.49 -4.01 26.48
C ARG A 347 14.81 -4.22 27.95
N PHE A 348 14.79 -5.50 28.39
CA PHE A 348 15.18 -5.91 29.74
C PHE A 348 15.54 -7.39 29.76
N ASP A 349 16.25 -7.81 30.80
CA ASP A 349 16.64 -9.22 30.99
C ASP A 349 15.93 -9.82 32.19
N THR A 350 15.56 -11.11 32.09
CA THR A 350 15.09 -11.93 33.22
C THR A 350 15.91 -13.20 33.30
N GLY A 351 16.93 -13.15 34.17
CA GLY A 351 17.91 -14.22 34.29
C GLY A 351 18.75 -14.34 33.01
N PHE A 352 18.60 -15.44 32.29
CA PHE A 352 19.30 -15.69 31.01
C PHE A 352 18.48 -15.29 29.77
N LEU A 353 17.26 -14.84 29.94
CA LEU A 353 16.39 -14.44 28.86
C LEU A 353 16.51 -12.94 28.62
N SER A 354 16.66 -12.53 27.35
CA SER A 354 16.58 -11.14 26.94
C SER A 354 15.24 -10.87 26.27
N HIS A 355 14.55 -9.84 26.70
CA HIS A 355 13.23 -9.45 26.25
C HIS A 355 13.29 -8.16 25.46
N THR A 356 12.66 -8.14 24.28
CA THR A 356 12.39 -6.91 23.52
C THR A 356 10.89 -6.75 23.39
N VAL A 357 10.33 -5.83 24.18
CA VAL A 357 8.88 -5.60 24.25
C VAL A 357 8.46 -4.41 23.42
N PHE A 358 7.30 -4.56 22.78
CA PHE A 358 6.57 -3.49 22.11
C PHE A 358 5.15 -3.47 22.63
N LEU A 359 4.74 -2.36 23.26
CA LEU A 359 3.41 -2.17 23.81
C LEU A 359 2.77 -0.95 23.15
N GLY A 360 1.46 -1.00 22.94
CA GLY A 360 0.75 0.10 22.32
C GLY A 360 -0.69 0.25 22.81
N LEU A 361 -1.11 1.49 22.86
CA LEU A 361 -2.51 1.90 23.00
C LEU A 361 -2.89 2.68 21.75
N GLU A 362 -4.11 2.50 21.27
CA GLU A 362 -4.57 3.17 20.07
C GLU A 362 -6.05 3.52 20.20
N GLN A 363 -6.40 4.72 19.74
CA GLN A 363 -7.78 5.11 19.48
C GLN A 363 -7.90 5.54 18.03
N TRP A 364 -8.81 4.90 17.32
CA TRP A 364 -9.14 5.22 15.93
C TRP A 364 -10.62 5.56 15.79
N ASP A 365 -10.93 6.63 15.09
CA ASP A 365 -12.29 7.08 14.76
C ASP A 365 -12.37 7.29 13.26
N PHE A 366 -13.20 6.52 12.61
CA PHE A 366 -13.42 6.55 11.18
C PHE A 366 -14.85 6.97 10.87
N TYR A 367 -14.98 7.89 9.93
CA TYR A 367 -16.25 8.35 9.41
C TYR A 367 -16.22 8.30 7.88
N PHE A 368 -17.23 7.70 7.30
CA PHE A 368 -17.48 7.71 5.86
C PHE A 368 -18.91 8.16 5.59
N GLY A 369 -19.08 9.11 4.67
CA GLY A 369 -20.40 9.58 4.24
C GLY A 369 -20.46 9.71 2.73
N TYR A 370 -21.63 9.43 2.17
CA TYR A 370 -21.91 9.64 0.76
C TYR A 370 -23.29 10.25 0.52
N ASN A 371 -23.40 11.00 -0.57
CA ASN A 371 -24.66 11.49 -1.13
C ASN A 371 -24.64 11.25 -2.64
N ASN A 372 -25.64 10.57 -3.16
CA ASN A 372 -25.77 10.25 -4.57
C ASN A 372 -27.05 10.89 -5.13
N ASP A 373 -26.92 11.51 -6.29
CA ASP A 373 -28.04 11.87 -7.16
C ASP A 373 -28.07 10.85 -8.29
N VAL A 374 -29.16 10.10 -8.46
CA VAL A 374 -29.31 9.04 -9.46
C VAL A 374 -30.28 9.54 -10.52
N ALA A 375 -29.86 9.64 -11.77
CA ALA A 375 -30.69 10.03 -12.86
C ALA A 375 -31.85 9.04 -13.08
N ARG A 376 -33.01 9.50 -13.50
CA ARG A 376 -34.21 8.66 -13.72
C ARG A 376 -34.17 7.84 -15.00
N TYR A 377 -33.29 8.18 -15.90
CA TYR A 377 -33.22 7.60 -17.22
C TYR A 377 -31.92 6.83 -17.41
N GLU A 378 -32.03 5.69 -18.04
CA GLU A 378 -30.86 4.94 -18.50
C GLU A 378 -30.14 5.73 -19.60
N ALA A 379 -28.83 5.58 -19.68
CA ALA A 379 -28.06 6.15 -20.78
C ALA A 379 -28.36 5.37 -22.08
N ALA A 380 -28.25 6.05 -23.20
CA ALA A 380 -28.37 5.40 -24.50
C ALA A 380 -27.27 4.33 -24.67
N PRO A 381 -27.56 3.16 -25.29
CA PRO A 381 -26.59 2.15 -25.60
C PRO A 381 -25.40 2.73 -26.40
N LEU A 382 -24.18 2.33 -26.04
CA LEU A 382 -22.93 2.76 -26.67
C LEU A 382 -22.40 1.66 -27.57
N ASN A 383 -22.36 1.88 -28.91
CA ASN A 383 -21.76 0.95 -29.83
C ASN A 383 -20.23 0.85 -29.59
N MET A 384 -19.70 -0.37 -29.44
CA MET A 384 -18.30 -0.60 -29.09
C MET A 384 -17.32 -0.33 -30.25
N PHE A 385 -17.77 -0.44 -31.49
CA PHE A 385 -16.95 -0.26 -32.68
C PHE A 385 -17.09 1.13 -33.32
N PHE A 386 -18.26 1.75 -33.13
CA PHE A 386 -18.60 3.09 -33.67
C PHE A 386 -19.23 3.95 -32.55
N PRO A 387 -18.44 4.29 -31.50
CA PRO A 387 -18.98 4.93 -30.31
C PRO A 387 -19.42 6.39 -30.58
N VAL A 388 -20.70 6.68 -30.26
CA VAL A 388 -21.24 8.03 -30.23
C VAL A 388 -21.58 8.38 -28.80
N TYR A 389 -20.75 9.20 -28.20
CA TYR A 389 -20.86 9.56 -26.78
C TYR A 389 -21.91 10.65 -26.56
N SER A 390 -22.77 10.46 -25.56
CA SER A 390 -23.76 11.48 -25.16
C SER A 390 -23.04 12.74 -24.68
N PRO A 391 -23.53 13.94 -25.07
CA PRO A 391 -22.92 15.22 -24.65
C PRO A 391 -23.16 15.54 -23.16
N GLY A 392 -24.07 14.87 -22.49
CA GLY A 392 -24.36 15.07 -21.07
C GLY A 392 -25.53 14.22 -20.57
N VAL A 393 -25.71 14.28 -19.24
CA VAL A 393 -26.75 13.58 -18.50
C VAL A 393 -27.61 14.59 -17.74
N SER A 394 -28.95 14.44 -17.82
CA SER A 394 -29.87 15.26 -17.05
C SER A 394 -30.16 14.60 -15.69
N TYR A 395 -29.99 15.36 -14.63
CA TYR A 395 -30.38 15.00 -13.26
C TYR A 395 -31.69 15.63 -12.80
N ALA A 396 -32.49 16.17 -13.72
CA ALA A 396 -33.82 16.72 -13.41
C ALA A 396 -34.72 15.62 -12.85
N GLY A 397 -35.27 15.83 -11.66
CA GLY A 397 -36.10 14.85 -10.96
C GLY A 397 -35.35 13.59 -10.52
N ALA A 398 -34.01 13.65 -10.34
CA ALA A 398 -33.18 12.55 -9.86
C ALA A 398 -33.68 12.02 -8.52
N TYR A 399 -33.46 10.71 -8.30
CA TYR A 399 -33.54 10.11 -6.96
C TYR A 399 -32.28 10.44 -6.19
N TRP A 400 -32.38 10.48 -4.86
CA TRP A 400 -31.20 10.67 -4.04
C TRP A 400 -31.06 9.54 -3.01
N SER A 401 -29.84 9.12 -2.77
CA SER A 401 -29.52 8.19 -1.69
C SER A 401 -28.36 8.74 -0.86
N ASN A 402 -28.32 8.41 0.41
CA ASN A 402 -27.20 8.77 1.27
C ASN A 402 -26.89 7.69 2.29
N GLY A 403 -25.66 7.69 2.75
CA GLY A 403 -25.24 6.81 3.81
C GLY A 403 -24.15 7.43 4.67
N VAL A 404 -24.12 6.98 5.93
CA VAL A 404 -23.09 7.34 6.89
C VAL A 404 -22.69 6.08 7.63
N ALA A 405 -21.39 5.78 7.60
CA ALA A 405 -20.78 4.75 8.41
C ALA A 405 -19.77 5.39 9.39
N ARG A 406 -19.78 4.97 10.63
CA ARG A 406 -18.81 5.33 11.64
C ARG A 406 -18.31 4.10 12.36
N ALA A 407 -17.00 3.99 12.52
CA ALA A 407 -16.35 2.96 13.31
C ALA A 407 -15.38 3.63 14.30
N ILE A 408 -15.45 3.23 15.56
CA ILE A 408 -14.52 3.66 16.61
C ILE A 408 -13.90 2.41 17.18
N SER A 409 -12.56 2.33 17.17
CA SER A 409 -11.81 1.27 17.82
C SER A 409 -10.94 1.85 18.91
N ARG A 410 -10.96 1.20 20.09
CA ARG A 410 -10.00 1.41 21.17
C ARG A 410 -9.26 0.11 21.38
N SER A 411 -7.94 0.18 21.34
CA SER A 411 -7.15 -1.03 21.26
C SER A 411 -5.96 -0.97 22.22
N ALA A 412 -5.66 -2.11 22.81
CA ALA A 412 -4.41 -2.35 23.51
C ALA A 412 -3.70 -3.53 22.85
N TYR A 413 -2.42 -3.41 22.57
CA TYR A 413 -1.65 -4.46 21.93
C TYR A 413 -0.24 -4.52 22.48
N GLY A 414 0.37 -5.69 22.34
CA GLY A 414 1.74 -5.88 22.76
C GLY A 414 2.33 -7.16 22.22
N GLN A 415 3.64 -7.17 22.13
CA GLN A 415 4.41 -8.35 21.81
C GLN A 415 5.72 -8.34 22.61
N ASP A 416 6.21 -9.53 22.89
CA ASP A 416 7.52 -9.78 23.46
C ASP A 416 8.31 -10.70 22.54
N LEU A 417 9.49 -10.26 22.13
CA LEU A 417 10.47 -11.06 21.44
C LEU A 417 11.50 -11.50 22.49
N ILE A 418 11.52 -12.79 22.78
CA ILE A 418 12.31 -13.41 23.83
C ILE A 418 13.49 -14.14 23.21
N ASP A 419 14.70 -13.70 23.47
CA ASP A 419 15.93 -14.41 23.13
C ASP A 419 16.19 -15.48 24.20
N LEU A 420 16.01 -16.76 23.83
CA LEU A 420 16.29 -17.89 24.72
C LEU A 420 17.82 -18.18 24.81
N ASN A 421 18.48 -17.96 23.69
CA ASN A 421 19.96 -18.06 23.54
C ASN A 421 20.32 -17.45 22.15
N GLU A 422 21.58 -17.59 21.74
CA GLU A 422 22.08 -17.06 20.46
C GLU A 422 21.36 -17.62 19.22
N ASN A 423 20.79 -18.83 19.31
CA ASN A 423 20.16 -19.52 18.20
C ASN A 423 18.63 -19.43 18.19
N TRP A 424 17.99 -19.33 19.36
CA TRP A 424 16.54 -19.46 19.48
C TRP A 424 15.87 -18.17 19.98
N ARG A 425 14.83 -17.74 19.28
CA ARG A 425 13.94 -16.65 19.67
C ARG A 425 12.49 -17.11 19.64
N ILE A 426 11.69 -16.61 20.56
CA ILE A 426 10.24 -16.79 20.60
C ILE A 426 9.58 -15.43 20.53
N LEU A 427 8.56 -15.30 19.71
CA LEU A 427 7.67 -14.15 19.66
C LEU A 427 6.32 -14.56 20.24
N ILE A 428 5.82 -13.79 21.19
CA ILE A 428 4.44 -13.92 21.73
C ILE A 428 3.82 -12.54 21.73
N GLY A 429 2.59 -12.43 21.27
CA GLY A 429 1.90 -11.14 21.27
C GLY A 429 0.40 -11.29 21.06
N GLY A 430 -0.29 -10.18 21.19
CA GLY A 430 -1.72 -10.10 20.95
C GLY A 430 -2.23 -8.68 20.95
N ARG A 431 -3.40 -8.51 20.39
CA ARG A 431 -4.14 -7.26 20.32
C ARG A 431 -5.57 -7.50 20.76
N TYR A 432 -6.06 -6.60 21.59
CA TYR A 432 -7.47 -6.53 21.96
C TYR A 432 -8.07 -5.24 21.41
N ASP A 433 -9.12 -5.38 20.60
CA ASP A 433 -9.87 -4.27 20.00
C ASP A 433 -11.28 -4.23 20.58
N LEU A 434 -11.68 -3.08 21.11
CA LEU A 434 -13.07 -2.77 21.40
C LEU A 434 -13.63 -1.91 20.27
N LEU A 435 -14.40 -2.55 19.38
CA LEU A 435 -14.94 -1.93 18.17
C LEU A 435 -16.39 -1.54 18.35
N ALA A 436 -16.70 -0.28 18.18
CA ALA A 436 -18.05 0.26 18.06
C ALA A 436 -18.32 0.65 16.61
N GLN A 437 -19.40 0.12 16.05
CA GLN A 437 -19.82 0.41 14.65
C GLN A 437 -21.23 0.97 14.64
N ARG A 438 -21.47 1.91 13.72
CA ARG A 438 -22.78 2.45 13.43
C ARG A 438 -22.85 2.79 11.93
N GLU A 439 -23.82 2.23 11.26
CA GLU A 439 -24.10 2.53 9.86
C GLU A 439 -25.57 2.90 9.69
N ARG A 440 -25.82 3.95 8.95
CA ARG A 440 -27.16 4.39 8.56
C ARG A 440 -27.16 4.64 7.05
N ILE A 441 -28.09 4.02 6.35
CA ILE A 441 -28.29 4.19 4.92
C ILE A 441 -29.73 4.61 4.69
N PHE A 442 -29.93 5.55 3.78
CA PHE A 442 -31.21 5.88 3.19
C PHE A 442 -31.12 5.64 1.69
N ASP A 443 -31.96 4.75 1.19
CA ASP A 443 -32.06 4.40 -0.22
C ASP A 443 -33.53 4.33 -0.64
N PRO A 444 -34.03 5.32 -1.40
CA PRO A 444 -35.43 5.33 -1.85
C PRO A 444 -35.76 4.23 -2.85
N PHE A 445 -34.75 3.62 -3.52
CA PHE A 445 -34.99 2.46 -4.41
C PHE A 445 -35.48 1.23 -3.67
N GLY A 446 -35.22 1.08 -2.39
CA GLY A 446 -35.80 0.02 -1.57
C GLY A 446 -37.33 -0.02 -1.66
N ALA A 447 -37.98 1.14 -1.77
CA ALA A 447 -39.42 1.19 -1.93
C ALA A 447 -39.93 0.58 -3.26
N LEU A 448 -39.10 0.57 -4.30
CA LEU A 448 -39.48 0.00 -5.63
C LEU A 448 -39.28 -1.53 -5.62
N THR A 449 -38.43 -2.05 -4.78
CA THR A 449 -38.12 -3.48 -4.66
C THR A 449 -38.80 -4.15 -3.47
N GLY A 450 -39.57 -3.39 -2.66
CA GLY A 450 -40.17 -3.88 -1.41
C GLY A 450 -39.21 -3.91 -0.21
N GLU A 451 -38.02 -3.35 -0.36
CA GLU A 451 -37.00 -3.30 0.68
C GLU A 451 -37.11 -2.03 1.56
N PRO A 452 -36.56 -2.03 2.78
CA PRO A 452 -36.60 -0.86 3.64
C PRO A 452 -35.90 0.34 3.00
N THR A 453 -36.55 1.50 2.94
CA THR A 453 -35.96 2.76 2.45
C THR A 453 -34.89 3.33 3.40
N SER A 454 -34.80 2.82 4.63
CA SER A 454 -33.74 3.19 5.57
C SER A 454 -33.33 1.99 6.41
N SER A 455 -32.05 1.89 6.71
CA SER A 455 -31.49 0.88 7.61
C SER A 455 -30.56 1.50 8.62
N LEU A 456 -30.51 0.94 9.82
CA LEU A 456 -29.56 1.26 10.86
C LEU A 456 -28.96 -0.03 11.40
N SER A 457 -27.64 -0.16 11.28
CA SER A 457 -26.86 -1.21 11.94
C SER A 457 -25.99 -0.61 13.02
N LYS A 458 -25.92 -1.22 14.21
CA LYS A 458 -25.07 -0.78 15.30
C LYS A 458 -24.63 -1.95 16.16
N GLY A 459 -23.42 -1.86 16.73
CA GLY A 459 -22.93 -2.86 17.67
C GLY A 459 -21.63 -2.41 18.33
N ILE A 460 -21.35 -2.99 19.49
CA ILE A 460 -20.07 -2.86 20.20
C ILE A 460 -19.63 -4.27 20.56
N LYS A 461 -18.44 -4.66 20.11
CA LYS A 461 -17.87 -5.98 20.39
C LYS A 461 -16.38 -5.91 20.66
N GLY A 462 -15.90 -6.75 21.56
CA GLY A 462 -14.48 -6.93 21.86
C GLY A 462 -13.91 -8.14 21.11
N TYR A 463 -12.68 -8.00 20.60
CA TYR A 463 -12.00 -9.04 19.82
C TYR A 463 -10.56 -9.18 20.24
N PHE A 464 -10.06 -10.40 20.27
CA PHE A 464 -8.67 -10.71 20.57
C PHE A 464 -7.99 -11.38 19.37
N SER A 465 -6.86 -10.82 18.95
CA SER A 465 -6.02 -11.28 17.84
C SER A 465 -4.66 -11.75 18.40
N PRO A 466 -4.45 -13.05 18.65
CA PRO A 466 -3.19 -13.60 19.11
C PRO A 466 -2.17 -13.73 18.00
N ARG A 467 -0.87 -13.71 18.38
CA ARG A 467 0.26 -14.00 17.51
C ARG A 467 1.33 -14.76 18.29
N ALA A 468 1.94 -15.75 17.65
CA ALA A 468 3.08 -16.46 18.18
C ALA A 468 4.05 -16.83 17.05
N GLY A 469 5.33 -16.94 17.37
CA GLY A 469 6.35 -17.36 16.41
C GLY A 469 7.58 -17.93 17.12
N ILE A 470 8.33 -18.73 16.38
CA ILE A 470 9.62 -19.25 16.80
C ILE A 470 10.61 -19.06 15.67
N LEU A 471 11.80 -18.60 15.99
CA LEU A 471 12.90 -18.41 15.07
C LEU A 471 14.10 -19.23 15.56
N TYR A 472 14.69 -19.99 14.65
CA TYR A 472 15.93 -20.72 14.87
C TYR A 472 17.01 -20.24 13.91
N ARG A 473 18.15 -19.83 14.45
CA ARG A 473 19.35 -19.40 13.72
C ARG A 473 20.51 -20.38 14.00
N PRO A 474 20.70 -21.40 13.15
CA PRO A 474 21.83 -22.34 13.31
C PRO A 474 23.18 -21.65 13.14
N ASP A 475 23.24 -20.60 12.33
CA ASP A 475 24.38 -19.73 12.08
C ASP A 475 23.92 -18.31 11.80
N GLU A 476 24.83 -17.35 11.67
CA GLU A 476 24.52 -15.93 11.42
C GLU A 476 23.84 -15.66 10.08
N ALA A 477 24.00 -16.55 9.10
CA ALA A 477 23.50 -16.39 7.75
C ALA A 477 22.17 -17.12 7.50
N THR A 478 21.79 -18.04 8.39
CA THR A 478 20.63 -18.93 8.18
C THR A 478 19.56 -18.70 9.24
N GLN A 479 18.31 -18.61 8.79
CA GLN A 479 17.14 -18.46 9.66
C GLN A 479 16.04 -19.43 9.21
N LEU A 480 15.44 -20.13 10.17
CA LEU A 480 14.21 -20.91 10.01
C LEU A 480 13.18 -20.34 10.98
N PHE A 481 11.97 -20.16 10.53
CA PHE A 481 10.91 -19.67 11.40
C PHE A 481 9.59 -20.39 11.17
N ALA A 482 8.78 -20.43 12.23
CA ALA A 482 7.37 -20.79 12.16
C ALA A 482 6.56 -19.69 12.86
N ALA A 483 5.41 -19.34 12.28
CA ALA A 483 4.54 -18.32 12.82
C ALA A 483 3.06 -18.72 12.74
N TYR A 484 2.30 -18.24 13.71
CA TYR A 484 0.85 -18.34 13.80
C TYR A 484 0.29 -16.95 14.11
N GLY A 485 -0.84 -16.60 13.50
CA GLY A 485 -1.53 -15.37 13.80
C GLY A 485 -3.01 -15.40 13.42
N LYS A 486 -3.79 -14.60 14.17
CA LYS A 486 -5.18 -14.27 13.80
C LYS A 486 -5.33 -12.77 13.59
N SER A 487 -6.21 -12.41 12.66
CA SER A 487 -6.64 -11.04 12.47
C SER A 487 -8.15 -10.95 12.33
N LEU A 488 -8.67 -9.77 12.62
CA LEU A 488 -10.10 -9.49 12.59
C LEU A 488 -10.35 -8.23 11.76
N ILE A 489 -11.36 -8.31 10.88
CA ILE A 489 -11.70 -7.24 9.97
C ILE A 489 -13.21 -6.99 10.06
N PRO A 490 -13.64 -5.77 10.41
CA PRO A 490 -15.06 -5.44 10.47
C PRO A 490 -15.77 -5.69 9.13
N ASN A 491 -16.94 -6.33 9.16
CA ASN A 491 -17.85 -6.41 8.01
C ASN A 491 -18.66 -5.09 7.90
N THR A 492 -17.98 -4.02 7.44
CA THR A 492 -18.64 -2.72 7.20
C THR A 492 -19.41 -2.76 5.87
N GLY A 493 -20.55 -2.09 5.81
CA GLY A 493 -21.42 -2.09 4.62
C GLY A 493 -22.25 -3.37 4.44
N VAL A 494 -22.08 -4.35 5.32
CA VAL A 494 -22.82 -5.62 5.31
C VAL A 494 -24.05 -5.50 6.20
N ARG A 495 -25.22 -5.89 5.68
CA ARG A 495 -26.49 -5.89 6.39
C ARG A 495 -26.93 -7.32 6.69
N ILE A 496 -27.31 -7.59 7.93
CA ILE A 496 -27.95 -8.83 8.34
C ILE A 496 -29.37 -8.54 8.80
N GLU A 497 -30.29 -9.50 8.65
CA GLU A 497 -31.72 -9.31 8.94
C GLU A 497 -32.02 -8.90 10.39
N SER A 498 -31.17 -9.28 11.34
CA SER A 498 -31.31 -8.89 12.75
C SER A 498 -31.13 -7.39 13.00
N GLY A 499 -30.55 -6.63 12.05
CA GLY A 499 -30.20 -5.22 12.23
C GLY A 499 -29.01 -4.97 13.16
N GLU A 500 -28.36 -6.03 13.66
CA GLU A 500 -27.12 -5.92 14.43
C GLU A 500 -25.91 -5.73 13.52
N ALA A 501 -24.79 -5.24 14.08
CA ALA A 501 -23.52 -5.26 13.36
C ALA A 501 -23.06 -6.72 13.16
N PRO A 502 -22.77 -7.14 11.90
CA PRO A 502 -22.34 -8.51 11.65
C PRO A 502 -21.01 -8.81 12.34
N PRO A 503 -20.74 -10.09 12.69
CA PRO A 503 -19.43 -10.48 13.18
C PRO A 503 -18.35 -10.14 12.14
N PRO A 504 -17.14 -9.76 12.58
CA PRO A 504 -16.04 -9.47 11.66
C PRO A 504 -15.60 -10.73 10.94
N GLN A 505 -15.02 -10.57 9.79
CA GLN A 505 -14.24 -11.62 9.17
C GLN A 505 -13.01 -11.92 10.04
N GLN A 506 -12.62 -13.19 10.07
CA GLN A 506 -11.49 -13.67 10.85
C GLN A 506 -10.54 -14.44 9.96
N ASP A 507 -9.31 -13.99 9.87
CA ASP A 507 -8.23 -14.71 9.19
C ASP A 507 -7.38 -15.45 10.20
N THR A 508 -7.06 -16.72 9.92
CA THR A 508 -6.11 -17.54 10.68
C THR A 508 -5.01 -17.97 9.73
N GLN A 509 -3.76 -17.72 10.11
CA GLN A 509 -2.59 -18.07 9.28
C GLN A 509 -1.59 -18.91 10.04
N TYR A 510 -1.01 -19.88 9.31
CA TYR A 510 0.20 -20.60 9.65
C TYR A 510 1.26 -20.30 8.59
N GLU A 511 2.50 -20.16 9.03
CA GLU A 511 3.62 -19.87 8.14
C GLU A 511 4.87 -20.60 8.58
N LEU A 512 5.62 -21.17 7.62
CA LEU A 512 6.95 -21.71 7.79
C LEU A 512 7.89 -21.01 6.82
N GLY A 513 9.08 -20.64 7.26
CA GLY A 513 10.02 -19.95 6.39
C GLY A 513 11.46 -20.36 6.63
N PHE A 514 12.21 -20.23 5.54
CA PHE A 514 13.66 -20.39 5.50
C PHE A 514 14.28 -19.18 4.81
N LYS A 515 15.33 -18.63 5.43
CA LYS A 515 16.12 -17.54 4.85
C LYS A 515 17.60 -17.87 5.00
N ARG A 516 18.37 -17.60 3.93
CA ARG A 516 19.82 -17.70 3.96
C ARG A 516 20.49 -16.58 3.19
N GLU A 517 21.51 -15.98 3.79
CA GLU A 517 22.42 -15.05 3.15
C GLU A 517 23.69 -15.81 2.69
N PHE A 518 24.22 -15.43 1.53
CA PHE A 518 25.42 -16.05 0.94
C PHE A 518 26.23 -15.03 0.12
N LEU A 519 27.39 -15.40 -0.40
CA LEU A 519 28.33 -14.50 -1.07
C LEU A 519 28.70 -13.30 -0.19
N ASP A 520 29.13 -13.55 1.04
CA ASP A 520 29.46 -12.52 2.03
C ASP A 520 28.29 -11.55 2.28
N ARG A 521 27.07 -12.09 2.43
CA ARG A 521 25.80 -11.38 2.65
C ARG A 521 25.38 -10.45 1.49
N ARG A 522 26.03 -10.55 0.33
CA ARG A 522 25.61 -9.79 -0.87
C ARG A 522 24.36 -10.35 -1.51
N MET A 523 24.04 -11.62 -1.30
CA MET A 523 22.83 -12.28 -1.81
C MET A 523 22.00 -12.84 -0.66
N SER A 524 20.68 -12.80 -0.82
CA SER A 524 19.72 -13.43 0.08
C SER A 524 18.79 -14.35 -0.70
N PHE A 525 18.51 -15.52 -0.13
CA PHE A 525 17.50 -16.47 -0.58
C PHE A 525 16.46 -16.69 0.51
N GLU A 526 15.18 -16.68 0.18
CA GLU A 526 14.10 -16.87 1.12
C GLU A 526 13.00 -17.72 0.50
N VAL A 527 12.49 -18.69 1.26
CA VAL A 527 11.32 -19.49 0.93
C VAL A 527 10.33 -19.40 2.08
N GLY A 528 9.06 -19.12 1.78
CA GLY A 528 7.95 -19.12 2.72
C GLY A 528 6.85 -20.06 2.24
N LEU A 529 6.32 -20.87 3.17
CA LEU A 529 5.10 -21.64 3.00
C LEU A 529 4.03 -21.00 3.85
N PHE A 530 2.84 -20.82 3.33
CA PHE A 530 1.73 -20.24 4.08
C PHE A 530 0.42 -21.00 3.85
N ASP A 531 -0.43 -20.95 4.87
CA ASP A 531 -1.80 -21.44 4.85
C ASP A 531 -2.68 -20.44 5.59
N ILE A 532 -3.72 -19.92 4.92
CA ILE A 532 -4.62 -18.88 5.44
C ILE A 532 -6.06 -19.32 5.24
N THR A 533 -6.81 -19.40 6.34
CA THR A 533 -8.26 -19.61 6.32
C THR A 533 -8.96 -18.32 6.75
N ARG A 534 -9.97 -17.91 5.99
CA ARG A 534 -10.84 -16.77 6.25
C ARG A 534 -12.24 -17.23 6.54
N ASP A 535 -12.74 -16.93 7.72
CA ASP A 535 -14.10 -17.20 8.18
C ASP A 535 -14.95 -15.93 8.20
N ASN A 536 -16.26 -16.10 8.33
CA ASN A 536 -17.27 -15.05 8.40
C ASN A 536 -17.30 -14.14 7.15
N VAL A 537 -17.05 -14.73 5.98
CA VAL A 537 -17.19 -14.00 4.72
C VAL A 537 -18.67 -13.73 4.48
N ALA A 538 -19.00 -12.48 4.20
CA ALA A 538 -20.35 -12.07 3.87
C ALA A 538 -20.71 -12.57 2.47
N ILE A 539 -21.83 -13.30 2.39
CA ILE A 539 -22.45 -13.77 1.14
C ILE A 539 -23.91 -13.34 1.10
N PRO A 540 -24.57 -13.19 -0.05
CA PRO A 540 -26.00 -12.91 -0.13
C PRO A 540 -26.80 -13.92 0.69
N ASN A 541 -27.86 -13.46 1.36
CA ASN A 541 -28.71 -14.33 2.17
C ASN A 541 -29.54 -15.27 1.28
N PRO A 542 -29.34 -16.61 1.32
CA PRO A 542 -30.09 -17.54 0.47
C PRO A 542 -31.58 -17.61 0.81
N ALA A 543 -31.97 -17.25 2.03
CA ALA A 543 -33.36 -17.19 2.45
C ALA A 543 -34.08 -15.89 2.02
N ASN A 544 -33.32 -14.88 1.57
CA ASN A 544 -33.85 -13.59 1.09
C ASN A 544 -33.23 -13.22 -0.25
N PRO A 545 -33.86 -13.63 -1.37
CA PRO A 545 -33.31 -13.48 -2.71
C PRO A 545 -33.27 -12.01 -3.21
N SER A 546 -33.71 -11.04 -2.42
CA SER A 546 -33.63 -9.62 -2.79
C SER A 546 -32.19 -9.13 -2.98
N GLY A 547 -31.21 -9.86 -2.42
CA GLY A 547 -29.79 -9.44 -2.41
C GLY A 547 -29.48 -8.31 -1.43
N PHE A 548 -30.47 -7.79 -0.71
CA PHE A 548 -30.30 -6.68 0.23
C PHE A 548 -29.65 -7.09 1.56
N TYR A 549 -29.89 -8.33 1.99
CA TYR A 549 -29.30 -8.88 3.21
C TYR A 549 -28.25 -9.93 2.90
N SER A 550 -27.30 -10.02 3.80
CA SER A 550 -26.22 -11.01 3.76
C SER A 550 -26.27 -11.93 4.99
N VAL A 551 -25.70 -13.10 4.86
CA VAL A 551 -25.27 -13.96 5.96
C VAL A 551 -23.76 -14.01 6.00
N VAL A 552 -23.15 -14.26 7.15
CA VAL A 552 -21.69 -14.27 7.33
C VAL A 552 -21.19 -15.70 7.56
N THR A 553 -21.53 -16.59 6.66
CA THR A 553 -21.25 -18.04 6.73
C THR A 553 -20.24 -18.51 5.70
N GLY A 554 -19.85 -17.65 4.77
CA GLY A 554 -18.86 -17.95 3.74
C GLY A 554 -17.47 -18.17 4.32
N GLN A 555 -16.67 -19.02 3.64
CA GLN A 555 -15.27 -19.26 3.98
C GLN A 555 -14.43 -19.26 2.71
N GLN A 556 -13.21 -18.76 2.83
CA GLN A 556 -12.19 -18.75 1.78
C GLN A 556 -10.89 -19.33 2.34
N HIS A 557 -10.10 -19.96 1.47
CA HIS A 557 -8.85 -20.58 1.85
C HIS A 557 -7.77 -20.24 0.82
N SER A 558 -6.56 -19.95 1.28
CA SER A 558 -5.39 -19.71 0.44
C SER A 558 -4.16 -20.37 1.03
N HIS A 559 -3.44 -21.14 0.23
CA HIS A 559 -2.17 -21.74 0.60
C HIS A 559 -1.17 -21.62 -0.53
N GLY A 560 0.13 -21.61 -0.21
CA GLY A 560 1.11 -21.44 -1.26
C GLY A 560 2.55 -21.40 -0.80
N ILE A 561 3.41 -21.13 -1.80
CA ILE A 561 4.87 -21.04 -1.68
C ILE A 561 5.32 -19.71 -2.26
N GLU A 562 6.15 -19.00 -1.53
CA GLU A 562 6.81 -17.77 -1.94
C GLU A 562 8.32 -18.00 -1.98
N VAL A 563 8.97 -17.58 -3.05
CA VAL A 563 10.43 -17.67 -3.22
C VAL A 563 10.97 -16.29 -3.57
N ASN A 564 12.03 -15.89 -2.92
CA ASN A 564 12.74 -14.65 -3.19
C ASN A 564 14.25 -14.93 -3.28
N LEU A 565 14.88 -14.36 -4.30
CA LEU A 565 16.32 -14.33 -4.47
C LEU A 565 16.72 -12.92 -4.87
N GLY A 566 17.58 -12.26 -4.08
CA GLY A 566 17.94 -10.88 -4.37
C GLY A 566 19.31 -10.49 -3.83
N GLY A 567 19.94 -9.54 -4.52
CA GLY A 567 21.24 -8.99 -4.15
C GLY A 567 22.21 -8.85 -5.31
N GLU A 568 23.49 -8.69 -4.99
CA GLU A 568 24.58 -8.54 -5.95
C GLU A 568 25.26 -9.89 -6.20
N ILE A 569 24.96 -10.53 -7.34
CA ILE A 569 25.48 -11.86 -7.69
C ILE A 569 26.92 -11.80 -8.20
N LEU A 570 27.28 -10.76 -8.91
CA LEU A 570 28.63 -10.41 -9.37
C LEU A 570 28.87 -8.93 -9.06
N PRO A 571 30.13 -8.46 -8.98
CA PRO A 571 30.38 -7.03 -8.84
C PRO A 571 29.59 -6.22 -9.88
N ASN A 572 28.84 -5.23 -9.43
CA ASN A 572 28.01 -4.34 -10.25
C ASN A 572 26.80 -5.01 -10.93
N LEU A 573 26.54 -6.30 -10.74
CA LEU A 573 25.35 -7.00 -11.26
C LEU A 573 24.39 -7.33 -10.11
N LYS A 574 23.34 -6.55 -9.98
CA LYS A 574 22.24 -6.81 -9.02
C LYS A 574 21.11 -7.55 -9.70
N ILE A 575 20.60 -8.56 -9.03
CA ILE A 575 19.39 -9.30 -9.45
C ILE A 575 18.33 -9.29 -8.36
N ASN A 576 17.07 -9.32 -8.77
CA ASN A 576 15.93 -9.62 -7.92
C ASN A 576 15.00 -10.57 -8.67
N ALA A 577 14.79 -11.76 -8.13
CA ALA A 577 13.92 -12.77 -8.68
C ALA A 577 12.91 -13.21 -7.62
N VAL A 578 11.64 -13.10 -7.94
CA VAL A 578 10.54 -13.54 -7.05
C VAL A 578 9.64 -14.50 -7.78
N ALA A 579 9.17 -15.52 -7.07
CA ALA A 579 8.19 -16.46 -7.59
C ALA A 579 7.14 -16.73 -6.49
N THR A 580 5.88 -16.80 -6.91
CA THR A 580 4.75 -17.15 -6.06
C THR A 580 3.94 -18.24 -6.73
N PHE A 581 3.65 -19.28 -5.99
CA PHE A 581 2.72 -20.34 -6.34
C PHE A 581 1.65 -20.38 -5.27
N LEU A 582 0.40 -20.14 -5.61
CA LEU A 582 -0.68 -20.14 -4.65
C LEU A 582 -1.95 -20.76 -5.22
N HIS A 583 -2.82 -21.23 -4.32
CA HIS A 583 -4.17 -21.62 -4.63
C HIS A 583 -5.11 -20.97 -3.61
N ALA A 584 -5.82 -19.94 -4.07
CA ALA A 584 -6.81 -19.21 -3.28
C ALA A 584 -8.20 -19.52 -3.84
N LEU A 585 -9.11 -20.02 -3.00
CA LEU A 585 -10.41 -20.53 -3.43
C LEU A 585 -11.52 -20.20 -2.45
N VAL A 586 -12.76 -20.28 -2.91
CA VAL A 586 -13.96 -20.32 -2.07
C VAL A 586 -14.07 -21.72 -1.47
N SER A 587 -13.84 -21.86 -0.17
CA SER A 587 -13.94 -23.16 0.53
C SER A 587 -15.35 -23.47 1.00
N LYS A 588 -16.18 -22.44 1.24
CA LYS A 588 -17.59 -22.60 1.61
C LYS A 588 -18.43 -21.44 1.10
N ASP A 589 -19.56 -21.74 0.45
CA ASP A 589 -20.61 -20.80 0.08
C ASP A 589 -21.98 -21.51 0.17
N ASP A 590 -22.76 -21.15 1.16
CA ASP A 590 -24.08 -21.79 1.40
C ASP A 590 -25.16 -21.25 0.45
N ASN A 591 -24.95 -20.08 -0.18
CA ASN A 591 -25.89 -19.48 -1.11
C ASN A 591 -25.70 -19.99 -2.54
N ILE A 592 -24.45 -20.06 -2.98
CA ILE A 592 -24.09 -20.50 -4.34
C ILE A 592 -23.08 -21.66 -4.21
N PRO A 593 -23.55 -22.88 -3.91
CA PRO A 593 -22.65 -24.04 -3.70
C PRO A 593 -21.76 -24.34 -4.90
N SER A 594 -22.15 -23.93 -6.12
CA SER A 594 -21.34 -24.08 -7.33
C SER A 594 -20.08 -23.20 -7.34
N GLN A 595 -19.97 -22.22 -6.44
CA GLN A 595 -18.75 -21.44 -6.27
C GLN A 595 -17.68 -22.17 -5.44
N GLN A 596 -18.08 -23.17 -4.65
CA GLN A 596 -17.11 -23.91 -3.83
C GLN A 596 -16.06 -24.59 -4.72
N GLY A 597 -14.79 -24.40 -4.38
CA GLY A 597 -13.64 -24.86 -5.16
C GLY A 597 -13.22 -23.93 -6.29
N SER A 598 -13.97 -22.85 -6.57
CA SER A 598 -13.57 -21.85 -7.56
C SER A 598 -12.44 -20.95 -7.05
N ASP A 599 -11.51 -20.60 -7.94
CA ASP A 599 -10.44 -19.65 -7.62
C ASP A 599 -11.01 -18.28 -7.29
N LEU A 600 -10.37 -17.57 -6.36
CA LEU A 600 -10.73 -16.18 -6.02
C LEU A 600 -10.36 -15.23 -7.16
N LEU A 601 -11.19 -14.20 -7.35
CA LEU A 601 -10.93 -13.14 -8.34
C LEU A 601 -9.64 -12.39 -8.01
N GLY A 602 -8.86 -12.05 -9.04
CA GLY A 602 -7.61 -11.32 -8.88
C GLY A 602 -6.49 -12.10 -8.18
N ALA A 603 -6.59 -13.42 -8.07
CA ALA A 603 -5.62 -14.30 -7.42
C ALA A 603 -4.94 -15.26 -8.42
N PRO A 604 -3.93 -14.81 -9.19
CA PRO A 604 -3.25 -15.67 -10.15
C PRO A 604 -2.49 -16.78 -9.40
N ARG A 605 -2.62 -18.02 -9.87
CA ARG A 605 -1.95 -19.18 -9.25
C ARG A 605 -0.43 -19.12 -9.32
N ARG A 606 0.14 -18.33 -10.26
CA ARG A 606 1.60 -18.21 -10.48
C ARG A 606 1.92 -16.76 -10.80
N VAL A 607 2.88 -16.20 -10.11
CA VAL A 607 3.44 -14.87 -10.38
C VAL A 607 4.95 -14.99 -10.38
N TYR A 608 5.61 -14.46 -11.40
CA TYR A 608 7.06 -14.37 -11.48
C TYR A 608 7.46 -12.94 -11.79
N ASN A 609 8.51 -12.47 -11.14
CA ASN A 609 9.18 -11.24 -11.50
C ASN A 609 10.70 -11.43 -11.46
N PHE A 610 11.39 -10.94 -12.47
CA PHE A 610 12.83 -10.96 -12.55
C PHE A 610 13.34 -9.60 -13.00
N ASN A 611 14.27 -9.05 -12.22
CA ASN A 611 14.97 -7.82 -12.56
C ASN A 611 16.48 -8.07 -12.49
N ALA A 612 17.22 -7.48 -13.42
CA ALA A 612 18.68 -7.49 -13.42
C ALA A 612 19.19 -6.10 -13.83
N ASN A 613 20.11 -5.56 -13.05
CA ASN A 613 20.74 -4.25 -13.31
C ASN A 613 22.26 -4.40 -13.26
N TYR A 614 22.93 -3.95 -14.32
CA TYR A 614 24.38 -3.92 -14.42
C TYR A 614 24.88 -2.48 -14.52
N THR A 615 25.77 -2.09 -13.61
CA THR A 615 26.38 -0.76 -13.57
C THR A 615 27.83 -0.79 -14.06
N PHE A 616 28.16 0.02 -15.04
CA PHE A 616 29.53 0.21 -15.52
C PHE A 616 30.25 1.21 -14.60
N ASP A 617 31.22 0.74 -13.81
CA ASP A 617 31.96 1.54 -12.82
C ASP A 617 33.28 2.09 -13.36
N SER A 618 33.72 1.63 -14.54
CA SER A 618 35.01 1.96 -15.12
C SER A 618 34.95 2.03 -16.67
N GLY A 619 36.04 2.53 -17.28
CA GLY A 619 36.17 2.66 -18.72
C GLY A 619 35.28 3.77 -19.32
N GLU A 620 35.06 3.69 -20.63
CA GLU A 620 34.30 4.69 -21.39
C GLU A 620 32.80 4.70 -21.07
N LEU A 621 32.29 3.61 -20.52
CA LEU A 621 30.87 3.46 -20.13
C LEU A 621 30.62 3.75 -18.66
N LYS A 622 31.62 4.28 -17.91
CA LYS A 622 31.45 4.63 -16.50
C LYS A 622 30.25 5.54 -16.29
N GLY A 623 29.39 5.17 -15.34
CA GLY A 623 28.15 5.89 -15.01
C GLY A 623 26.93 5.43 -15.80
N LEU A 624 27.10 4.48 -16.76
CA LEU A 624 26.00 3.80 -17.43
C LEU A 624 25.50 2.64 -16.56
N GLU A 625 24.18 2.51 -16.42
CA GLU A 625 23.51 1.37 -15.85
C GLU A 625 22.48 0.84 -16.86
N LEU A 626 22.46 -0.47 -17.07
CA LEU A 626 21.50 -1.16 -17.92
C LEU A 626 20.64 -2.08 -17.06
N GLY A 627 19.33 -1.92 -17.18
CA GLY A 627 18.34 -2.73 -16.50
C GLY A 627 17.49 -3.56 -17.45
N PHE A 628 17.12 -4.74 -16.99
CA PHE A 628 16.19 -5.65 -17.64
C PHE A 628 15.13 -6.08 -16.62
N SER A 629 13.86 -6.16 -17.05
CA SER A 629 12.77 -6.65 -16.21
C SER A 629 11.84 -7.57 -16.99
N TYR A 630 11.37 -8.63 -16.33
CA TYR A 630 10.34 -9.53 -16.82
C TYR A 630 9.33 -9.84 -15.74
N TYR A 631 8.05 -9.65 -16.07
CA TYR A 631 6.92 -9.95 -15.20
C TYR A 631 5.97 -10.93 -15.89
N TYR A 632 5.48 -11.91 -15.13
CA TYR A 632 4.47 -12.87 -15.56
C TYR A 632 3.45 -13.09 -14.44
N ALA A 633 2.16 -13.10 -14.79
CA ALA A 633 1.09 -13.61 -13.94
C ALA A 633 0.23 -14.60 -14.76
N SER A 634 -0.13 -15.74 -14.14
CA SER A 634 -0.97 -16.73 -14.81
C SER A 634 -2.39 -16.22 -15.06
N ARG A 635 -3.18 -16.96 -15.81
CA ARG A 635 -4.60 -16.67 -16.06
C ARG A 635 -5.35 -16.41 -14.76
N LEU A 636 -6.40 -15.59 -14.85
CA LEU A 636 -7.29 -15.20 -13.75
C LEU A 636 -8.73 -15.62 -14.08
N GLU A 637 -9.50 -15.97 -13.06
CA GLU A 637 -10.96 -16.03 -13.17
C GLU A 637 -11.51 -14.64 -13.44
N ALA A 638 -12.40 -14.52 -14.42
CA ALA A 638 -12.98 -13.24 -14.82
C ALA A 638 -14.23 -12.90 -14.00
N THR A 639 -14.99 -13.93 -13.58
CA THR A 639 -16.21 -13.78 -12.78
C THR A 639 -16.27 -14.88 -11.72
N LEU A 640 -17.06 -14.64 -10.67
CA LEU A 640 -17.33 -15.61 -9.64
C LEU A 640 -18.86 -15.62 -9.31
N PRO A 641 -19.60 -16.72 -9.56
CA PRO A 641 -19.15 -17.96 -10.18
C PRO A 641 -18.73 -17.75 -11.63
N ASN A 642 -17.77 -18.56 -12.11
CA ASN A 642 -17.39 -18.52 -13.52
C ASN A 642 -18.38 -19.35 -14.36
N THR A 643 -19.58 -18.82 -14.54
CA THR A 643 -20.69 -19.48 -15.26
C THR A 643 -20.42 -19.66 -16.74
N TYR A 644 -19.55 -18.84 -17.32
CA TYR A 644 -19.23 -18.87 -18.75
C TYR A 644 -17.91 -19.60 -19.06
N GLY A 645 -17.17 -20.09 -18.06
CA GLY A 645 -15.85 -20.69 -18.23
C GLY A 645 -14.80 -19.71 -18.78
N PHE A 646 -15.05 -18.40 -18.66
CA PHE A 646 -14.18 -17.36 -19.20
C PHE A 646 -13.07 -17.02 -18.21
N THR A 647 -11.83 -17.05 -18.69
CA THR A 647 -10.66 -16.63 -17.91
C THR A 647 -9.89 -15.56 -18.64
N LEU A 648 -9.32 -14.61 -17.92
CA LEU A 648 -8.40 -13.63 -18.47
C LEU A 648 -7.07 -14.30 -18.81
N ALA A 649 -6.50 -13.95 -19.97
CA ALA A 649 -5.23 -14.49 -20.44
C ALA A 649 -4.08 -14.16 -19.47
N PRO A 650 -3.00 -14.99 -19.46
CA PRO A 650 -1.81 -14.66 -18.68
C PRO A 650 -1.25 -13.31 -19.07
N GLN A 651 -0.78 -12.57 -18.07
CA GLN A 651 -0.12 -11.28 -18.26
C GLN A 651 1.39 -11.49 -18.42
N GLN A 652 1.99 -10.75 -19.34
CA GLN A 652 3.44 -10.75 -19.56
C GLN A 652 3.90 -9.32 -19.81
N MET A 653 5.02 -8.95 -19.23
CA MET A 653 5.61 -7.63 -19.45
C MET A 653 7.13 -7.74 -19.47
N LEU A 654 7.72 -7.31 -20.57
CA LEU A 654 9.15 -7.18 -20.75
C LEU A 654 9.52 -5.70 -20.68
N GLY A 655 10.54 -5.35 -19.91
CA GLY A 655 11.00 -3.98 -19.76
C GLY A 655 12.52 -3.87 -19.87
N ALA A 656 12.99 -2.67 -20.17
CA ALA A 656 14.40 -2.29 -20.15
C ALA A 656 14.55 -0.87 -19.59
N THR A 657 15.65 -0.67 -18.87
CA THR A 657 16.03 0.63 -18.30
C THR A 657 17.45 0.96 -18.74
N LEU A 658 17.67 2.21 -19.13
CA LEU A 658 18.99 2.77 -19.31
C LEU A 658 19.11 3.99 -18.41
N THR A 659 20.10 3.99 -17.55
CA THR A 659 20.43 5.13 -16.68
C THR A 659 21.85 5.60 -16.99
N TYR A 660 22.05 6.90 -17.10
CA TYR A 660 23.37 7.49 -17.25
C TYR A 660 23.57 8.64 -16.28
N SER A 661 24.55 8.52 -15.42
CA SER A 661 24.96 9.55 -14.47
C SER A 661 26.09 10.40 -15.10
N PHE A 662 25.76 11.62 -15.56
CA PHE A 662 26.73 12.54 -16.12
C PHE A 662 27.70 13.04 -15.06
N ASN A 663 27.20 13.26 -13.85
CA ASN A 663 27.93 13.64 -12.65
C ASN A 663 27.01 13.42 -11.42
N ASP A 664 27.48 13.80 -10.24
CA ASP A 664 26.73 13.64 -8.98
C ASP A 664 25.40 14.43 -8.96
N ASN A 665 25.24 15.42 -9.84
CA ASN A 665 24.09 16.32 -9.85
C ASN A 665 23.14 16.12 -11.04
N LEU A 666 23.55 15.34 -12.06
CA LEU A 666 22.75 15.16 -13.28
C LEU A 666 22.71 13.71 -13.71
N LYS A 667 21.52 13.15 -13.74
CA LYS A 667 21.22 11.79 -14.15
C LYS A 667 20.13 11.79 -15.23
N LEU A 668 20.30 10.99 -16.26
CA LEU A 668 19.28 10.67 -17.27
C LEU A 668 18.81 9.24 -17.07
N GLU A 669 17.52 9.01 -17.09
CA GLU A 669 16.94 7.68 -17.05
C GLU A 669 15.92 7.49 -18.18
N ILE A 670 16.01 6.39 -18.89
CA ILE A 670 15.11 5.99 -19.98
C ILE A 670 14.53 4.64 -19.62
N ASN A 671 13.21 4.57 -19.45
CA ASN A 671 12.49 3.35 -19.15
C ASN A 671 11.58 2.96 -20.31
N ALA A 672 11.62 1.70 -20.70
CA ALA A 672 10.72 1.11 -21.65
C ALA A 672 10.02 -0.10 -21.01
N ALA A 673 8.69 -0.07 -20.96
CA ALA A 673 7.87 -1.17 -20.44
C ALA A 673 7.01 -1.76 -21.53
N ASN A 674 6.65 -3.03 -21.38
CA ASN A 674 5.82 -3.79 -22.33
C ASN A 674 6.41 -3.79 -23.77
N LEU A 675 7.69 -4.06 -23.90
CA LEU A 675 8.41 -4.07 -25.17
C LEU A 675 7.80 -5.03 -26.19
N THR A 676 7.10 -6.06 -25.76
CA THR A 676 6.40 -7.04 -26.59
C THR A 676 4.99 -6.59 -27.00
N ASN A 677 4.54 -5.42 -26.56
CA ASN A 677 3.21 -4.85 -26.84
C ASN A 677 2.05 -5.82 -26.55
N GLN A 678 2.15 -6.55 -25.45
CA GLN A 678 1.09 -7.46 -25.00
C GLN A 678 -0.14 -6.69 -24.50
N SER A 679 -1.33 -7.24 -24.77
CA SER A 679 -2.57 -6.78 -24.14
C SER A 679 -2.75 -7.53 -22.83
N ASN A 680 -2.50 -6.85 -21.72
CA ASN A 680 -2.67 -7.41 -20.38
C ASN A 680 -4.03 -6.95 -19.84
N TRP A 681 -4.97 -7.88 -19.71
CA TRP A 681 -6.29 -7.67 -19.11
C TRP A 681 -6.21 -7.91 -17.62
N THR A 682 -6.87 -7.07 -16.83
CA THR A 682 -6.88 -7.17 -15.35
C THR A 682 -8.30 -7.08 -14.81
#